data_c75e0ffc25d49a7d32ce955cca31b086
#
_entry.id   c75e0ffc25d49a7d32ce955cca31b086
#
_cell.length_a   1.000
_cell.length_b   1.000
_cell.length_c   1.000
_cell.angle_alpha   90.00
_cell.angle_beta   90.00
_cell.angle_gamma   90.00
#
_symmetry.space_group_name_H-M   'P 1'
#
loop_
_entity.id
_entity.type
_entity.pdbx_description
1 polymer ?
#
loop_
_entity_poly.entity_id
_entity_poly.type
_entity_poly.pdbx_seq_one_letter_code
_entity_poly.pdbx_strand_id
1 'polypeptide(L)'
;MTTSTQAPPRARRWVNPLEVTRPTLWGIARAFDPDRRWFHPAITALWAYTLAGVPVWTHLSPWILVPVGLAGTLLGVLAARRCYPLREYGHDQRAHASWLTVLAGLALTTWLVYAAGVRPTNTDALGWLVLGTVVFGGAYAVVRTQAPGHKAHLERQRVETTTQHQELAKEKTLDIWEEILATAGCEGVRVLHRQSTKAGFTLTIEDNPTRPIKFGGLCSAVGNIASVAAGHLADQGVRLSAEQVRAEETDRANLFLLHVSTANVFAHSIPYPLDRPVGTIRHPIRPGLYEDGEDIELRLLGVHGVMVGATGSGKSVFSNNVIAEVTHCCDALLWICASDKLLPLIYPWLHPWFAGTTDRPVLDWVAGEDPTRVLQQLAALYQLVKLRNKKLGPLSKFEPTPTDPAIECILEEASDLLLDNSTITIRTFDGKEMNGSQLVNAITRAARSAGVSLLMLTQYGLMDALGTQGNMAKRNITLRVAGKTYTDYDGSATLVGMDRVRTTKLRDHTLLIQPSSEEPRVIPAKAYELDGVDQISPVAARNTATVPRLPAWLQAELGAAYAGRWLPERLPELADLVHAQGLRWPAPSSGPSGAVTPVSEELIHHAAVDPDGGDIPSQPPTPEEITRMTADAEQKMDQAIETFR
;
A
#
# COMPACT_ATOMS: atom_id res chain seq x y z
N MET A 1 21.33 -5.07 -58.02
CA MET A 1 19.89 -5.12 -58.37
C MET A 1 19.10 -4.89 -57.08
N THR A 2 18.70 -3.65 -56.87
CA THR A 2 18.01 -3.16 -55.70
C THR A 2 16.51 -3.18 -56.00
N THR A 3 15.73 -3.97 -55.28
CA THR A 3 14.27 -3.94 -55.33
C THR A 3 13.76 -3.22 -54.10
N SER A 4 13.37 -1.98 -54.33
CA SER A 4 12.62 -1.13 -53.42
C SER A 4 11.19 -1.68 -53.30
N THR A 5 10.78 -2.14 -52.11
CA THR A 5 9.40 -2.47 -51.81
C THR A 5 8.69 -1.22 -51.26
N GLN A 6 7.91 -0.57 -52.12
CA GLN A 6 6.99 0.51 -51.74
C GLN A 6 5.86 -0.03 -50.86
N ALA A 7 5.58 0.66 -49.75
CA ALA A 7 4.40 0.45 -48.90
C ALA A 7 3.09 0.72 -49.68
N PRO A 8 2.01 -0.02 -49.42
CA PRO A 8 0.74 0.18 -50.09
C PRO A 8 0.10 1.53 -49.69
N PRO A 9 -0.57 2.23 -50.65
CA PRO A 9 -1.18 3.52 -50.39
C PRO A 9 -2.36 3.37 -49.44
N ARG A 10 -2.39 4.22 -48.40
CA ARG A 10 -3.55 4.38 -47.49
C ARG A 10 -4.83 4.56 -48.29
N ALA A 11 -5.77 3.64 -48.15
CA ALA A 11 -7.10 3.72 -48.76
C ALA A 11 -7.80 5.01 -48.29
N ARG A 12 -8.05 5.91 -49.25
CA ARG A 12 -8.91 7.08 -49.04
C ARG A 12 -10.30 6.58 -48.68
N ARG A 13 -10.71 6.82 -47.43
CA ARG A 13 -12.08 6.59 -46.95
C ARG A 13 -13.02 7.46 -47.78
N TRP A 14 -13.83 6.86 -48.64
CA TRP A 14 -14.90 7.53 -49.37
C TRP A 14 -15.91 8.06 -48.33
N VAL A 15 -16.00 9.37 -48.20
CA VAL A 15 -17.04 10.03 -47.42
C VAL A 15 -18.35 9.91 -48.21
N ASN A 16 -19.35 9.25 -47.64
CA ASN A 16 -20.63 9.02 -48.25
C ASN A 16 -21.30 10.40 -48.47
N PRO A 17 -21.73 10.78 -49.71
CA PRO A 17 -22.28 12.09 -49.99
C PRO A 17 -23.61 12.37 -49.25
N LEU A 18 -24.27 11.37 -48.70
CA LEU A 18 -25.43 11.51 -47.81
C LEU A 18 -25.09 12.01 -46.38
N GLU A 19 -23.81 12.00 -45.97
CA GLU A 19 -23.37 12.62 -44.72
C GLU A 19 -23.19 14.15 -44.81
N VAL A 20 -23.11 14.71 -46.03
CA VAL A 20 -22.89 16.16 -46.23
C VAL A 20 -24.19 16.95 -46.09
N THR A 21 -25.36 16.35 -46.26
CA THR A 21 -26.67 17.03 -46.13
C THR A 21 -27.26 17.02 -44.71
N ARG A 22 -26.67 16.28 -43.78
CA ARG A 22 -27.01 16.32 -42.33
C ARG A 22 -26.47 17.55 -41.58
N PRO A 23 -25.49 18.36 -42.07
CA PRO A 23 -24.89 19.43 -41.27
C PRO A 23 -25.84 20.61 -41.03
N THR A 24 -26.84 20.89 -41.89
CA THR A 24 -27.71 22.04 -41.75
C THR A 24 -28.76 21.88 -40.65
N LEU A 25 -29.39 20.71 -40.55
CA LEU A 25 -30.30 20.39 -39.43
C LEU A 25 -29.56 20.16 -38.12
N TRP A 26 -28.36 19.56 -38.17
CA TRP A 26 -27.47 19.43 -37.02
C TRP A 26 -26.80 20.75 -36.64
N GLY A 27 -26.51 21.63 -37.56
CA GLY A 27 -26.03 22.99 -37.30
C GLY A 27 -27.07 23.81 -36.54
N ILE A 28 -28.34 23.69 -36.95
CA ILE A 28 -29.48 24.33 -36.26
C ILE A 28 -29.68 23.65 -34.87
N ALA A 29 -29.62 22.34 -34.78
CA ALA A 29 -29.70 21.65 -33.50
C ALA A 29 -28.51 21.97 -32.56
N ARG A 30 -27.29 22.15 -33.09
CA ARG A 30 -26.12 22.63 -32.33
C ARG A 30 -26.21 24.10 -31.91
N ALA A 31 -26.94 24.95 -32.66
CA ALA A 31 -27.24 26.30 -32.21
C ALA A 31 -28.15 26.32 -30.98
N PHE A 32 -28.89 25.23 -30.72
CA PHE A 32 -29.69 24.98 -29.51
C PHE A 32 -28.98 24.06 -28.49
N ASP A 33 -27.67 23.82 -28.66
CA ASP A 33 -26.86 23.04 -27.73
C ASP A 33 -26.79 23.75 -26.36
N PRO A 34 -27.23 23.11 -25.30
CA PRO A 34 -27.26 23.71 -23.97
C PRO A 34 -25.87 24.13 -23.44
N ASP A 35 -24.77 23.62 -24.00
CA ASP A 35 -23.42 23.92 -23.51
C ASP A 35 -22.83 25.24 -24.04
N ARG A 36 -23.48 25.92 -25.03
CA ARG A 36 -23.08 27.24 -25.52
C ARG A 36 -23.78 28.36 -24.76
N ARG A 37 -23.24 28.75 -23.63
CA ARG A 37 -23.83 29.59 -22.57
C ARG A 37 -24.31 31.01 -23.00
N TRP A 38 -23.84 31.58 -24.09
CA TRP A 38 -24.03 33.01 -24.37
C TRP A 38 -24.74 33.34 -25.70
N PHE A 39 -24.92 32.38 -26.59
CA PHE A 39 -25.39 32.67 -27.95
C PHE A 39 -26.90 32.50 -28.17
N HIS A 40 -27.61 31.74 -27.37
CA HIS A 40 -29.00 31.39 -27.62
C HIS A 40 -30.00 32.56 -27.60
N PRO A 41 -30.04 33.38 -26.53
CA PRO A 41 -31.01 34.47 -26.48
C PRO A 41 -30.74 35.53 -27.57
N ALA A 42 -29.45 35.83 -27.82
CA ALA A 42 -29.06 36.80 -28.83
C ALA A 42 -29.37 36.35 -30.27
N ILE A 43 -29.11 35.05 -30.57
CA ILE A 43 -29.44 34.47 -31.88
C ILE A 43 -30.97 34.44 -32.09
N THR A 44 -31.73 34.05 -31.05
CA THR A 44 -33.20 34.06 -31.11
C THR A 44 -33.72 35.46 -31.32
N ALA A 45 -33.17 36.47 -30.64
CA ALA A 45 -33.52 37.88 -30.84
C ALA A 45 -33.18 38.37 -32.27
N LEU A 46 -32.03 37.97 -32.81
CA LEU A 46 -31.63 38.32 -34.18
C LEU A 46 -32.58 37.70 -35.21
N TRP A 47 -32.96 36.43 -35.05
CA TRP A 47 -33.94 35.79 -35.92
C TRP A 47 -35.33 36.43 -35.78
N ALA A 48 -35.76 36.77 -34.57
CA ALA A 48 -37.02 37.47 -34.36
C ALA A 48 -37.04 38.84 -35.04
N TYR A 49 -35.94 39.59 -34.91
CA TYR A 49 -35.79 40.89 -35.58
C TYR A 49 -35.90 40.76 -37.10
N THR A 50 -35.22 39.80 -37.72
CA THR A 50 -35.28 39.56 -39.16
C THR A 50 -36.67 39.12 -39.62
N LEU A 51 -37.32 38.20 -38.87
CA LEU A 51 -38.67 37.74 -39.17
C LEU A 51 -39.71 38.84 -39.05
N ALA A 52 -39.59 39.74 -38.06
CA ALA A 52 -40.49 40.93 -37.97
C ALA A 52 -40.35 41.87 -39.13
N GLY A 53 -39.23 41.91 -39.84
CA GLY A 53 -38.99 42.69 -41.05
C GLY A 53 -39.68 42.12 -42.28
N VAL A 54 -39.99 40.85 -42.36
CA VAL A 54 -40.56 40.21 -43.55
C VAL A 54 -41.88 40.81 -43.98
N PRO A 55 -42.90 40.99 -43.11
CA PRO A 55 -44.16 41.63 -43.53
C PRO A 55 -43.96 43.06 -43.99
N VAL A 56 -43.03 43.80 -43.40
CA VAL A 56 -42.73 45.19 -43.78
C VAL A 56 -42.14 45.26 -45.18
N TRP A 57 -41.23 44.34 -45.53
CA TRP A 57 -40.58 44.28 -46.82
C TRP A 57 -41.49 43.73 -47.96
N THR A 58 -42.38 42.79 -47.57
CA THR A 58 -43.27 42.12 -48.54
C THR A 58 -44.67 42.72 -48.59
N HIS A 59 -44.96 43.77 -47.85
CA HIS A 59 -46.28 44.41 -47.71
C HIS A 59 -47.39 43.44 -47.28
N LEU A 60 -47.08 42.42 -46.57
CA LEU A 60 -48.01 41.41 -46.00
C LEU A 60 -48.55 41.89 -44.65
N SER A 61 -49.71 41.34 -44.25
CA SER A 61 -50.29 41.66 -42.96
C SER A 61 -49.40 41.12 -41.83
N PRO A 62 -49.13 41.93 -40.76
CA PRO A 62 -48.34 41.46 -39.58
C PRO A 62 -48.87 40.16 -38.92
N TRP A 63 -50.20 39.93 -39.09
CA TRP A 63 -50.85 38.75 -38.53
C TRP A 63 -50.32 37.38 -39.05
N ILE A 64 -49.62 37.40 -40.20
CA ILE A 64 -48.98 36.18 -40.76
C ILE A 64 -47.92 35.65 -39.85
N LEU A 65 -47.37 36.43 -38.92
CA LEU A 65 -46.36 36.02 -37.95
C LEU A 65 -46.94 35.25 -36.78
N VAL A 66 -48.27 35.27 -36.57
CA VAL A 66 -48.90 34.50 -35.49
C VAL A 66 -48.69 32.97 -35.65
N PRO A 67 -49.06 32.39 -36.82
CA PRO A 67 -48.83 30.94 -37.00
C PRO A 67 -47.32 30.58 -36.98
N VAL A 68 -46.47 31.48 -37.49
CA VAL A 68 -45.00 31.26 -37.45
C VAL A 68 -44.47 31.27 -36.02
N GLY A 69 -44.90 32.22 -35.20
CA GLY A 69 -44.51 32.31 -33.80
C GLY A 69 -45.03 31.13 -32.96
N LEU A 70 -46.27 30.71 -33.19
CA LEU A 70 -46.84 29.54 -32.52
C LEU A 70 -46.13 28.23 -32.92
N ALA A 71 -45.81 28.04 -34.20
CA ALA A 71 -45.02 26.91 -34.67
C ALA A 71 -43.60 26.89 -34.05
N GLY A 72 -42.95 28.09 -33.99
CA GLY A 72 -41.66 28.24 -33.32
C GLY A 72 -41.71 27.90 -31.82
N THR A 73 -42.80 28.34 -31.14
CA THR A 73 -43.04 28.00 -29.72
C THR A 73 -43.19 26.49 -29.53
N LEU A 74 -43.98 25.83 -30.36
CA LEU A 74 -44.15 24.37 -30.31
C LEU A 74 -42.84 23.64 -30.53
N LEU A 75 -42.06 24.03 -31.54
CA LEU A 75 -40.73 23.48 -31.80
C LEU A 75 -39.77 23.71 -30.63
N GLY A 76 -39.83 24.90 -30.03
CA GLY A 76 -39.05 25.22 -28.83
C GLY A 76 -39.39 24.31 -27.62
N VAL A 77 -40.68 24.05 -27.40
CA VAL A 77 -41.13 23.14 -26.33
C VAL A 77 -40.67 21.71 -26.62
N LEU A 78 -40.76 21.26 -27.87
CA LEU A 78 -40.28 19.91 -28.23
C LEU A 78 -38.76 19.81 -28.06
N ALA A 79 -38.02 20.84 -28.43
CA ALA A 79 -36.58 20.92 -28.21
C ALA A 79 -36.23 20.95 -26.73
N ALA A 80 -36.92 21.75 -25.91
CA ALA A 80 -36.72 21.75 -24.45
C ALA A 80 -36.98 20.38 -23.82
N ARG A 81 -38.06 19.71 -24.23
CA ARG A 81 -38.36 18.36 -23.76
C ARG A 81 -37.33 17.31 -24.17
N ARG A 82 -36.65 17.52 -25.29
CA ARG A 82 -35.57 16.65 -25.77
C ARG A 82 -34.24 16.94 -25.08
N CYS A 83 -33.93 18.21 -24.82
CA CYS A 83 -32.71 18.63 -24.10
C CYS A 83 -32.76 18.37 -22.59
N TYR A 84 -33.97 18.21 -22.03
CA TYR A 84 -34.17 17.85 -20.61
C TYR A 84 -34.82 16.45 -20.48
N PRO A 85 -34.09 15.36 -20.72
CA PRO A 85 -34.64 14.02 -20.61
C PRO A 85 -35.05 13.72 -19.16
N LEU A 86 -36.21 13.05 -19.00
CA LEU A 86 -36.81 12.73 -17.71
C LEU A 86 -35.87 11.96 -16.77
N ARG A 87 -34.96 11.14 -17.31
CA ARG A 87 -33.99 10.32 -16.54
C ARG A 87 -32.95 11.18 -15.82
N GLU A 88 -32.61 12.34 -16.36
CA GLU A 88 -31.49 13.15 -15.86
C GLU A 88 -31.98 14.38 -15.06
N TYR A 89 -33.15 14.95 -15.40
CA TYR A 89 -33.58 16.22 -14.84
C TYR A 89 -34.87 16.17 -14.01
N GLY A 90 -35.58 15.02 -13.99
CA GLY A 90 -36.84 14.86 -13.25
C GLY A 90 -38.04 15.57 -13.90
N HIS A 91 -39.27 15.28 -13.37
CA HIS A 91 -40.52 15.82 -13.91
C HIS A 91 -40.66 17.31 -13.74
N ASP A 92 -40.31 17.87 -12.58
CA ASP A 92 -40.54 19.27 -12.24
C ASP A 92 -39.68 20.22 -13.06
N GLN A 93 -38.43 19.91 -13.27
CA GLN A 93 -37.51 20.75 -14.05
C GLN A 93 -37.85 20.77 -15.53
N ARG A 94 -38.24 19.60 -16.07
CA ARG A 94 -38.74 19.51 -17.44
C ARG A 94 -40.02 20.31 -17.63
N ALA A 95 -40.90 20.32 -16.63
CA ALA A 95 -42.12 21.14 -16.64
C ALA A 95 -41.76 22.62 -16.61
N HIS A 96 -40.89 23.07 -15.69
CA HIS A 96 -40.46 24.46 -15.62
C HIS A 96 -39.81 24.98 -16.90
N ALA A 97 -38.88 24.19 -17.48
CA ALA A 97 -38.26 24.55 -18.76
C ALA A 97 -39.28 24.63 -19.90
N SER A 98 -40.25 23.72 -19.94
CA SER A 98 -41.31 23.71 -20.95
C SER A 98 -42.24 24.94 -20.79
N TRP A 99 -42.67 25.26 -19.55
CA TRP A 99 -43.48 26.42 -19.26
C TRP A 99 -42.77 27.75 -19.58
N LEU A 100 -41.47 27.85 -19.21
CA LEU A 100 -40.68 29.03 -19.54
C LEU A 100 -40.57 29.23 -21.07
N THR A 101 -40.40 28.13 -21.81
CA THR A 101 -40.35 28.15 -23.27
C THR A 101 -41.70 28.59 -23.89
N VAL A 102 -42.82 28.16 -23.34
CA VAL A 102 -44.16 28.60 -23.76
C VAL A 102 -44.33 30.09 -23.52
N LEU A 103 -44.02 30.60 -22.33
CA LEU A 103 -44.15 32.00 -21.97
C LEU A 103 -43.24 32.88 -22.84
N ALA A 104 -42.00 32.48 -23.05
CA ALA A 104 -41.06 33.19 -23.92
C ALA A 104 -41.52 33.19 -25.37
N GLY A 105 -42.05 32.07 -25.86
CA GLY A 105 -42.56 31.94 -27.22
C GLY A 105 -43.80 32.80 -27.48
N LEU A 106 -44.74 32.87 -26.53
CA LEU A 106 -45.92 33.75 -26.61
C LEU A 106 -45.52 35.22 -26.56
N ALA A 107 -44.61 35.60 -25.66
CA ALA A 107 -44.09 36.96 -25.56
C ALA A 107 -43.39 37.38 -26.89
N LEU A 108 -42.58 36.48 -27.45
CA LEU A 108 -41.89 36.70 -28.71
C LEU A 108 -42.87 36.83 -29.90
N THR A 109 -43.91 35.97 -29.93
CA THR A 109 -44.96 36.05 -30.96
C THR A 109 -45.69 37.37 -30.90
N THR A 110 -46.07 37.83 -29.69
CA THR A 110 -46.69 39.14 -29.47
C THR A 110 -45.79 40.29 -29.95
N TRP A 111 -44.50 40.20 -29.58
CA TRP A 111 -43.51 41.16 -30.03
C TRP A 111 -43.34 41.19 -31.56
N LEU A 112 -43.32 40.02 -32.23
CA LEU A 112 -43.19 39.91 -33.69
C LEU A 112 -44.31 40.66 -34.40
N VAL A 113 -45.56 40.46 -33.97
CA VAL A 113 -46.71 41.14 -34.53
C VAL A 113 -46.66 42.66 -34.29
N TYR A 114 -46.32 43.06 -33.07
CA TYR A 114 -46.15 44.48 -32.72
C TYR A 114 -45.02 45.12 -33.50
N ALA A 115 -43.84 44.55 -33.58
CA ALA A 115 -42.69 45.08 -34.30
C ALA A 115 -42.92 45.15 -35.80
N ALA A 116 -43.64 44.19 -36.39
CA ALA A 116 -44.04 44.24 -37.80
C ALA A 116 -45.06 45.36 -38.08
N GLY A 117 -45.92 45.73 -37.13
CA GLY A 117 -46.87 46.81 -37.21
C GLY A 117 -46.25 48.21 -37.11
N VAL A 118 -45.29 48.44 -36.24
CA VAL A 118 -44.62 49.72 -35.98
C VAL A 118 -43.29 49.91 -36.70
N ARG A 119 -42.77 48.90 -37.36
CA ARG A 119 -41.43 48.64 -37.94
C ARG A 119 -40.42 48.12 -36.89
N PRO A 120 -39.65 47.09 -37.25
CA PRO A 120 -38.68 46.50 -36.34
C PRO A 120 -37.55 47.43 -35.87
N THR A 121 -37.27 48.47 -36.62
CA THR A 121 -36.28 49.53 -36.35
C THR A 121 -36.76 50.59 -35.36
N ASN A 122 -38.01 50.52 -34.89
CA ASN A 122 -38.54 51.46 -33.90
C ASN A 122 -37.80 51.22 -32.55
N THR A 123 -37.41 52.31 -31.87
CA THR A 123 -36.67 52.28 -30.60
C THR A 123 -37.41 51.51 -29.51
N ASP A 124 -38.75 51.67 -29.46
CA ASP A 124 -39.56 50.96 -28.46
C ASP A 124 -39.61 49.44 -28.73
N ALA A 125 -39.77 49.08 -30.04
CA ALA A 125 -39.74 47.68 -30.43
C ALA A 125 -38.38 47.01 -30.12
N LEU A 126 -37.27 47.72 -30.40
CA LEU A 126 -35.91 47.22 -30.02
C LEU A 126 -35.71 47.13 -28.49
N GLY A 127 -36.20 48.14 -27.76
CA GLY A 127 -36.13 48.15 -26.30
C GLY A 127 -36.84 46.93 -25.68
N TRP A 128 -38.04 46.60 -26.14
CA TRP A 128 -38.80 45.43 -25.70
C TRP A 128 -38.11 44.10 -26.10
N LEU A 129 -37.46 44.02 -27.25
CA LEU A 129 -36.71 42.86 -27.68
C LEU A 129 -35.51 42.61 -26.75
N VAL A 130 -34.75 43.66 -26.46
CA VAL A 130 -33.59 43.58 -25.56
C VAL A 130 -34.03 43.18 -24.15
N LEU A 131 -35.07 43.85 -23.62
CA LEU A 131 -35.60 43.55 -22.30
C LEU A 131 -36.08 42.09 -22.22
N GLY A 132 -36.85 41.61 -23.17
CA GLY A 132 -37.33 40.25 -23.25
C GLY A 132 -36.17 39.22 -23.32
N THR A 133 -35.15 39.54 -24.11
CA THR A 133 -33.95 38.69 -24.24
C THR A 133 -33.21 38.57 -22.92
N VAL A 134 -33.04 39.66 -22.18
CA VAL A 134 -32.38 39.63 -20.85
C VAL A 134 -33.22 38.88 -19.82
N VAL A 135 -34.52 39.15 -19.73
CA VAL A 135 -35.42 38.56 -18.75
C VAL A 135 -35.56 37.05 -18.98
N PHE A 136 -35.91 36.63 -20.19
CA PHE A 136 -36.11 35.22 -20.49
C PHE A 136 -34.79 34.45 -20.55
N GLY A 137 -33.71 35.06 -21.04
CA GLY A 137 -32.36 34.49 -21.03
C GLY A 137 -31.84 34.28 -19.62
N GLY A 138 -32.04 35.26 -18.73
CA GLY A 138 -31.68 35.15 -17.31
C GLY A 138 -32.50 34.09 -16.58
N ALA A 139 -33.83 34.08 -16.78
CA ALA A 139 -34.70 33.05 -16.19
C ALA A 139 -34.30 31.62 -16.64
N TYR A 140 -34.00 31.47 -17.91
CA TYR A 140 -33.53 30.19 -18.46
C TYR A 140 -32.18 29.75 -17.88
N ALA A 141 -31.24 30.67 -17.71
CA ALA A 141 -29.96 30.43 -17.10
C ALA A 141 -30.12 29.94 -15.63
N VAL A 142 -31.02 30.55 -14.84
CA VAL A 142 -31.32 30.17 -13.48
C VAL A 142 -31.92 28.76 -13.41
N VAL A 143 -32.94 28.45 -14.21
CA VAL A 143 -33.56 27.13 -14.28
C VAL A 143 -32.53 26.05 -14.62
N ARG A 144 -31.58 26.36 -15.47
CA ARG A 144 -30.52 25.44 -15.88
C ARG A 144 -29.47 25.22 -14.80
N THR A 145 -28.98 26.27 -14.15
CA THR A 145 -27.89 26.16 -13.17
C THR A 145 -28.30 25.52 -11.84
N GLN A 146 -29.60 25.64 -11.50
CA GLN A 146 -30.15 25.04 -10.28
C GLN A 146 -30.53 23.56 -10.45
N ALA A 147 -30.48 23.03 -11.67
CA ALA A 147 -30.83 21.63 -11.94
C ALA A 147 -29.80 20.65 -11.35
N PRO A 148 -30.16 19.79 -10.39
CA PRO A 148 -29.23 18.79 -9.82
C PRO A 148 -28.61 17.89 -10.89
N GLY A 149 -29.37 17.50 -11.91
CA GLY A 149 -28.88 16.71 -13.03
C GLY A 149 -27.80 17.39 -13.89
N HIS A 150 -27.78 18.72 -13.94
CA HIS A 150 -26.76 19.45 -14.69
C HIS A 150 -25.39 19.39 -14.00
N LYS A 151 -25.35 19.44 -12.67
CA LYS A 151 -24.12 19.25 -11.89
C LYS A 151 -23.58 17.83 -12.06
N ALA A 152 -24.44 16.83 -11.95
CA ALA A 152 -24.06 15.42 -12.16
C ALA A 152 -23.57 15.15 -13.60
N HIS A 153 -24.14 15.80 -14.60
CA HIS A 153 -23.69 15.67 -16.00
C HIS A 153 -22.32 16.32 -16.21
N LEU A 154 -22.08 17.50 -15.63
CA LEU A 154 -20.78 18.16 -15.71
C LEU A 154 -19.69 17.38 -14.96
N GLU A 155 -20.03 16.75 -13.84
CA GLU A 155 -19.10 15.87 -13.12
C GLU A 155 -18.76 14.62 -13.93
N ARG A 156 -19.77 13.95 -14.53
CA ARG A 156 -19.51 12.80 -15.42
C ARG A 156 -18.63 13.18 -16.61
N GLN A 157 -18.88 14.31 -17.26
CA GLN A 157 -18.02 14.77 -18.34
C GLN A 157 -16.60 15.10 -17.88
N ARG A 158 -16.43 15.66 -16.67
CA ARG A 158 -15.11 15.89 -16.10
C ARG A 158 -14.39 14.57 -15.85
N VAL A 159 -15.07 13.60 -15.23
CA VAL A 159 -14.52 12.26 -14.98
C VAL A 159 -14.14 11.57 -16.29
N GLU A 160 -15.03 11.55 -17.29
CA GLU A 160 -14.73 10.95 -18.60
C GLU A 160 -13.54 11.63 -19.30
N THR A 161 -13.47 12.97 -19.26
CA THR A 161 -12.35 13.71 -19.86
C THR A 161 -11.04 13.43 -19.10
N THR A 162 -11.09 13.39 -17.77
CA THR A 162 -9.94 13.08 -16.94
C THR A 162 -9.46 11.66 -17.18
N THR A 163 -10.38 10.68 -17.24
CA THR A 163 -10.06 9.28 -17.53
C THR A 163 -9.43 9.12 -18.90
N GLN A 164 -9.98 9.78 -19.94
CA GLN A 164 -9.40 9.77 -21.29
C GLN A 164 -7.99 10.40 -21.33
N HIS A 165 -7.77 11.49 -20.60
CA HIS A 165 -6.45 12.11 -20.49
C HIS A 165 -5.47 11.23 -19.73
N GLN A 166 -5.94 10.53 -18.70
CA GLN A 166 -5.12 9.58 -17.95
C GLN A 166 -4.78 8.34 -18.79
N GLU A 167 -5.72 7.80 -19.56
CA GLU A 167 -5.45 6.68 -20.46
C GLU A 167 -4.43 7.05 -21.55
N LEU A 168 -4.60 8.23 -22.18
CA LEU A 168 -3.64 8.74 -23.17
C LEU A 168 -2.26 9.01 -22.56
N ALA A 169 -2.19 9.48 -21.32
CA ALA A 169 -0.94 9.69 -20.60
C ALA A 169 -0.29 8.35 -20.21
N LYS A 170 -1.08 7.36 -19.79
CA LYS A 170 -0.61 6.00 -19.52
C LYS A 170 -0.04 5.36 -20.81
N GLU A 171 -0.75 5.42 -21.91
CA GLU A 171 -0.32 4.88 -23.21
C GLU A 171 1.00 5.52 -23.66
N LYS A 172 1.11 6.85 -23.63
CA LYS A 172 2.37 7.55 -23.90
C LYS A 172 3.54 7.14 -23.00
N THR A 173 3.26 6.86 -21.73
CA THR A 173 4.30 6.46 -20.78
C THR A 173 4.76 5.04 -21.05
N LEU A 174 3.89 4.13 -21.48
CA LEU A 174 4.25 2.77 -21.86
C LEU A 174 5.15 2.80 -23.12
N ASP A 175 4.83 3.60 -24.12
CA ASP A 175 5.63 3.78 -25.33
C ASP A 175 7.06 4.26 -25.02
N ILE A 176 7.22 5.18 -24.06
CA ILE A 176 8.56 5.66 -23.64
C ILE A 176 9.37 4.52 -23.04
N TRP A 177 8.75 3.66 -22.23
CA TRP A 177 9.46 2.54 -21.61
C TRP A 177 9.80 1.45 -22.62
N GLU A 178 8.99 1.22 -23.64
CA GLU A 178 9.34 0.33 -24.75
C GLU A 178 10.54 0.87 -25.53
N GLU A 179 10.63 2.19 -25.75
CA GLU A 179 11.77 2.84 -26.38
C GLU A 179 13.05 2.72 -25.52
N ILE A 180 12.94 2.94 -24.21
CA ILE A 180 14.05 2.75 -23.26
C ILE A 180 14.55 1.31 -23.29
N LEU A 181 13.67 0.33 -23.24
CA LEU A 181 13.98 -1.09 -23.27
C LEU A 181 14.67 -1.47 -24.61
N ALA A 182 14.12 -1.01 -25.72
CA ALA A 182 14.72 -1.26 -27.04
C ALA A 182 16.13 -0.66 -27.15
N THR A 183 16.32 0.59 -26.70
CA THR A 183 17.62 1.27 -26.69
C THR A 183 18.63 0.58 -25.77
N ALA A 184 18.15 0.00 -24.66
CA ALA A 184 18.99 -0.76 -23.73
C ALA A 184 19.36 -2.17 -24.21
N GLY A 185 18.90 -2.58 -25.40
CA GLY A 185 19.18 -3.87 -26.00
C GLY A 185 18.08 -4.92 -25.81
N CYS A 186 16.91 -4.51 -25.32
CA CYS A 186 15.73 -5.35 -25.12
C CYS A 186 14.70 -5.13 -26.25
N GLU A 187 15.11 -5.35 -27.50
CA GLU A 187 14.31 -5.09 -28.70
C GLU A 187 13.04 -5.97 -28.76
N GLY A 188 11.88 -5.32 -28.96
CA GLY A 188 10.59 -6.00 -29.17
C GLY A 188 9.92 -6.50 -27.90
N VAL A 189 10.44 -6.17 -26.74
CA VAL A 189 9.77 -6.33 -25.46
C VAL A 189 8.61 -5.33 -25.38
N ARG A 190 7.46 -5.78 -24.88
CA ARG A 190 6.27 -4.94 -24.71
C ARG A 190 6.04 -4.61 -23.25
N VAL A 191 5.60 -3.40 -22.97
CA VAL A 191 5.17 -2.99 -21.64
C VAL A 191 3.65 -3.11 -21.55
N LEU A 192 3.17 -4.12 -20.83
CA LEU A 192 1.75 -4.41 -20.70
C LEU A 192 1.05 -3.52 -19.67
N HIS A 193 1.73 -3.26 -18.56
CA HIS A 193 1.14 -2.56 -17.42
C HIS A 193 2.21 -1.81 -16.62
N ARG A 194 1.80 -0.68 -16.03
CA ARG A 194 2.58 0.08 -15.04
C ARG A 194 1.77 0.21 -13.76
N GLN A 195 2.31 -0.31 -12.68
CA GLN A 195 1.76 -0.17 -11.33
C GLN A 195 2.60 0.81 -10.53
N SER A 196 2.02 1.87 -10.02
CA SER A 196 2.70 2.83 -9.16
C SER A 196 2.95 2.23 -7.78
N THR A 197 4.11 2.56 -7.18
CA THR A 197 4.49 2.23 -5.80
C THR A 197 4.80 3.54 -5.07
N LYS A 198 4.95 3.52 -3.74
CA LYS A 198 5.24 4.73 -2.96
C LYS A 198 6.56 5.42 -3.34
N ALA A 199 7.54 4.67 -3.84
CA ALA A 199 8.86 5.21 -4.21
C ALA A 199 9.18 5.09 -5.70
N GLY A 200 8.22 4.66 -6.54
CA GLY A 200 8.46 4.45 -7.96
C GLY A 200 7.33 3.74 -8.66
N PHE A 201 7.64 2.71 -9.42
CA PHE A 201 6.65 1.88 -10.11
C PHE A 201 7.22 0.55 -10.55
N THR A 202 6.33 -0.39 -10.83
CA THR A 202 6.64 -1.71 -11.41
C THR A 202 6.02 -1.80 -12.80
N LEU A 203 6.82 -2.21 -13.78
CA LEU A 203 6.37 -2.50 -15.12
C LEU A 203 6.19 -4.00 -15.29
N THR A 204 5.05 -4.43 -15.80
CA THR A 204 4.87 -5.79 -16.30
C THR A 204 5.26 -5.79 -17.77
N ILE A 205 6.29 -6.56 -18.12
CA ILE A 205 6.85 -6.62 -19.46
C ILE A 205 6.65 -8.02 -20.05
N GLU A 206 6.32 -8.06 -21.34
CA GLU A 206 6.17 -9.29 -22.11
C GLU A 206 7.39 -9.45 -23.03
N ASP A 207 8.01 -10.64 -22.98
CA ASP A 207 9.15 -10.97 -23.80
C ASP A 207 8.79 -11.06 -25.28
N ASN A 208 9.75 -10.80 -26.15
CA ASN A 208 9.57 -10.89 -27.59
C ASN A 208 9.45 -12.36 -28.04
N PRO A 209 8.30 -12.80 -28.57
CA PRO A 209 8.11 -14.21 -28.94
C PRO A 209 8.99 -14.66 -30.11
N THR A 210 9.46 -13.73 -30.95
CA THR A 210 10.31 -14.04 -32.11
C THR A 210 11.80 -14.01 -31.79
N ARG A 211 12.20 -13.24 -30.76
CA ARG A 211 13.58 -13.10 -30.31
C ARG A 211 13.60 -12.94 -28.77
N PRO A 212 13.37 -14.04 -28.02
CA PRO A 212 13.26 -13.96 -26.59
C PRO A 212 14.58 -13.55 -25.95
N ILE A 213 14.52 -12.56 -25.07
CA ILE A 213 15.67 -12.08 -24.29
C ILE A 213 15.99 -13.04 -23.17
N LYS A 214 15.00 -13.76 -22.68
CA LYS A 214 15.03 -14.58 -21.47
C LYS A 214 15.38 -13.75 -20.22
N PHE A 215 15.03 -14.22 -19.05
CA PHE A 215 15.25 -13.50 -17.80
C PHE A 215 16.74 -13.15 -17.55
N GLY A 216 17.65 -14.08 -17.84
CA GLY A 216 19.08 -13.81 -17.67
C GLY A 216 19.63 -12.68 -18.55
N GLY A 217 19.08 -12.52 -19.76
CA GLY A 217 19.37 -11.39 -20.64
C GLY A 217 18.86 -10.07 -20.09
N LEU A 218 17.61 -10.07 -19.59
CA LEU A 218 17.02 -8.91 -18.94
C LEU A 218 17.82 -8.48 -17.71
N CYS A 219 18.20 -9.42 -16.83
CA CYS A 219 19.06 -9.14 -15.67
C CYS A 219 20.41 -8.51 -16.07
N SER A 220 20.98 -8.97 -17.19
CA SER A 220 22.23 -8.41 -17.70
C SER A 220 22.05 -7.01 -18.29
N ALA A 221 20.87 -6.69 -18.81
CA ALA A 221 20.54 -5.40 -19.40
C ALA A 221 20.12 -4.32 -18.37
N VAL A 222 19.84 -4.69 -17.12
CA VAL A 222 19.32 -3.77 -16.07
C VAL A 222 20.18 -2.50 -15.93
N GLY A 223 21.51 -2.63 -15.96
CA GLY A 223 22.41 -1.48 -15.88
C GLY A 223 22.27 -0.52 -17.07
N ASN A 224 22.09 -1.07 -18.28
CA ASN A 224 21.84 -0.27 -19.48
C ASN A 224 20.47 0.38 -19.44
N ILE A 225 19.45 -0.37 -19.00
CA ILE A 225 18.07 0.14 -18.83
C ILE A 225 18.08 1.33 -17.86
N ALA A 226 18.75 1.19 -16.73
CA ALA A 226 18.86 2.29 -15.75
C ALA A 226 19.58 3.52 -16.34
N SER A 227 20.65 3.30 -17.11
CA SER A 227 21.40 4.39 -17.76
C SER A 227 20.56 5.13 -18.80
N VAL A 228 19.86 4.41 -19.67
CA VAL A 228 18.98 4.99 -20.70
C VAL A 228 17.80 5.70 -20.04
N ALA A 229 17.16 5.05 -19.06
CA ALA A 229 16.05 5.62 -18.31
C ALA A 229 16.45 6.89 -17.54
N ALA A 230 17.66 6.93 -16.97
CA ALA A 230 18.20 8.13 -16.32
C ALA A 230 18.31 9.32 -17.28
N GLY A 231 18.69 9.08 -18.55
CA GLY A 231 18.69 10.11 -19.58
C GLY A 231 17.30 10.64 -19.89
N HIS A 232 16.32 9.77 -20.09
CA HIS A 232 14.93 10.16 -20.38
C HIS A 232 14.22 10.85 -19.21
N LEU A 233 14.55 10.49 -17.96
CA LEU A 233 13.92 11.03 -16.76
C LEU A 233 14.68 12.23 -16.17
N ALA A 234 15.85 12.56 -16.70
CA ALA A 234 16.67 13.69 -16.22
C ALA A 234 15.92 15.02 -16.30
N ASP A 235 15.12 15.23 -17.34
CA ASP A 235 14.31 16.44 -17.52
C ASP A 235 13.19 16.55 -16.46
N GLN A 236 12.81 15.44 -15.85
CA GLN A 236 11.84 15.36 -14.74
C GLN A 236 12.51 15.46 -13.36
N GLY A 237 13.84 15.72 -13.32
CA GLY A 237 14.61 15.80 -12.09
C GLY A 237 14.91 14.45 -11.41
N VAL A 238 14.55 13.34 -12.03
CA VAL A 238 14.77 11.99 -11.49
C VAL A 238 16.19 11.51 -11.85
N ARG A 239 16.97 11.15 -10.84
CA ARG A 239 18.29 10.54 -10.99
C ARG A 239 18.19 9.07 -10.65
N LEU A 240 18.32 8.21 -11.66
CA LEU A 240 18.33 6.76 -11.48
C LEU A 240 19.76 6.23 -11.44
N SER A 241 20.04 5.36 -10.49
CA SER A 241 21.24 4.52 -10.45
C SER A 241 20.89 3.09 -10.93
N ALA A 242 21.90 2.34 -11.36
CA ALA A 242 21.71 0.95 -11.81
C ALA A 242 21.03 0.05 -10.74
N GLU A 243 21.23 0.38 -9.47
CA GLU A 243 20.69 -0.39 -8.35
C GLU A 243 19.20 -0.12 -8.08
N GLN A 244 18.65 0.95 -8.64
CA GLN A 244 17.23 1.33 -8.51
C GLN A 244 16.34 0.67 -9.58
N VAL A 245 16.92 -0.12 -10.49
CA VAL A 245 16.19 -0.91 -11.48
C VAL A 245 16.45 -2.39 -11.22
N ARG A 246 15.41 -3.21 -11.11
CA ARG A 246 15.50 -4.64 -10.82
C ARG A 246 14.53 -5.43 -11.67
N ALA A 247 14.96 -6.59 -12.11
CA ALA A 247 14.12 -7.53 -12.83
C ALA A 247 13.71 -8.69 -11.92
N GLU A 248 12.48 -9.16 -12.07
CA GLU A 248 11.89 -10.28 -11.35
C GLU A 248 11.18 -11.22 -12.32
N GLU A 249 11.32 -12.54 -12.12
CA GLU A 249 10.58 -13.56 -12.88
C GLU A 249 9.16 -13.66 -12.34
N THR A 250 8.20 -13.97 -13.22
CA THR A 250 6.84 -14.34 -12.84
C THR A 250 6.60 -15.83 -13.10
N ASP A 251 5.47 -16.35 -12.66
CA ASP A 251 5.04 -17.72 -12.96
C ASP A 251 4.90 -18.02 -14.46
N ARG A 252 4.81 -16.98 -15.30
CA ARG A 252 4.71 -17.09 -16.74
C ARG A 252 6.05 -16.83 -17.39
N ALA A 253 6.57 -17.80 -18.12
CA ALA A 253 7.89 -17.76 -18.73
C ALA A 253 8.15 -16.60 -19.71
N ASN A 254 7.09 -15.95 -20.21
CA ASN A 254 7.16 -14.82 -21.12
C ASN A 254 6.85 -13.46 -20.46
N LEU A 255 6.56 -13.44 -19.16
CA LEU A 255 6.27 -12.21 -18.42
C LEU A 255 7.32 -11.99 -17.34
N PHE A 256 7.80 -10.76 -17.24
CA PHE A 256 8.74 -10.32 -16.21
C PHE A 256 8.23 -9.05 -15.54
N LEU A 257 8.66 -8.80 -14.33
CA LEU A 257 8.47 -7.53 -13.65
C LEU A 257 9.78 -6.74 -13.68
N LEU A 258 9.67 -5.44 -13.96
CA LEU A 258 10.78 -4.50 -13.87
C LEU A 258 10.42 -3.42 -12.85
N HIS A 259 11.04 -3.49 -11.68
CA HIS A 259 10.88 -2.53 -10.61
C HIS A 259 11.79 -1.33 -10.84
N VAL A 260 11.23 -0.14 -10.79
CA VAL A 260 11.95 1.13 -10.95
C VAL A 260 11.67 2.03 -9.77
N SER A 261 12.66 2.21 -8.91
CA SER A 261 12.57 3.10 -7.75
C SER A 261 13.06 4.50 -8.14
N THR A 262 12.16 5.46 -8.26
CA THR A 262 12.49 6.85 -8.62
C THR A 262 12.95 7.68 -7.42
N ALA A 263 12.58 7.27 -6.21
CA ALA A 263 13.07 7.85 -4.96
C ALA A 263 14.02 6.88 -4.27
N ASN A 264 15.16 7.38 -3.79
CA ASN A 264 16.07 6.54 -3.00
C ASN A 264 15.64 6.55 -1.52
N VAL A 265 14.70 5.67 -1.16
CA VAL A 265 14.18 5.53 0.21
C VAL A 265 15.30 5.25 1.22
N PHE A 266 16.39 4.62 0.77
CA PHE A 266 17.51 4.21 1.62
C PHE A 266 18.66 5.24 1.67
N ALA A 267 18.50 6.41 1.02
CA ALA A 267 19.54 7.46 1.05
C ALA A 267 19.87 7.92 2.46
N HIS A 268 18.87 7.88 3.34
CA HIS A 268 19.00 8.27 4.74
C HIS A 268 18.56 7.13 5.65
N SER A 269 18.90 7.23 6.92
CA SER A 269 18.33 6.35 7.94
C SER A 269 16.84 6.67 8.12
N ILE A 270 16.05 5.64 8.35
CA ILE A 270 14.59 5.75 8.51
C ILE A 270 14.31 5.61 10.01
N PRO A 271 13.87 6.65 10.72
CA PRO A 271 13.64 6.57 12.15
C PRO A 271 12.50 5.60 12.48
N TYR A 272 12.61 4.93 13.64
CA TYR A 272 11.53 4.06 14.12
C TYR A 272 10.28 4.90 14.49
N PRO A 273 9.09 4.58 13.99
CA PRO A 273 7.86 5.33 14.27
C PRO A 273 7.38 5.07 15.71
N LEU A 274 7.30 6.14 16.51
CA LEU A 274 6.90 6.05 17.93
C LEU A 274 5.39 6.19 18.17
N ASP A 275 4.63 6.65 17.22
CA ASP A 275 3.22 7.04 17.32
C ASP A 275 2.23 5.95 16.94
N ARG A 276 2.70 4.74 16.70
CA ARG A 276 1.83 3.60 16.36
C ARG A 276 0.90 3.20 17.52
N PRO A 277 -0.34 2.82 17.22
CA PRO A 277 -1.24 2.25 18.22
C PRO A 277 -0.72 0.90 18.72
N VAL A 278 -1.14 0.50 19.92
CA VAL A 278 -0.78 -0.80 20.51
C VAL A 278 -1.18 -1.93 19.56
N GLY A 279 -0.21 -2.80 19.26
CA GLY A 279 -0.36 -3.90 18.31
C GLY A 279 -0.91 -5.18 18.93
N THR A 280 -1.20 -6.14 18.07
CA THR A 280 -1.45 -7.55 18.40
C THR A 280 -0.61 -8.42 17.49
N ILE A 281 -0.01 -9.49 18.02
CA ILE A 281 0.81 -10.43 17.26
C ILE A 281 0.02 -11.23 16.21
N ARG A 282 -1.31 -11.11 16.21
CA ARG A 282 -2.18 -11.70 15.19
C ARG A 282 -2.03 -11.02 13.84
N HIS A 283 -1.63 -9.75 13.82
CA HIS A 283 -1.31 -8.98 12.63
C HIS A 283 0.18 -9.02 12.31
N PRO A 284 0.56 -8.78 11.06
CA PRO A 284 1.97 -8.64 10.69
C PRO A 284 2.63 -7.50 11.45
N ILE A 285 3.86 -7.71 11.91
CA ILE A 285 4.71 -6.62 12.40
C ILE A 285 5.37 -5.88 11.24
N ARG A 286 5.75 -4.62 11.47
CA ARG A 286 6.31 -3.73 10.42
C ARG A 286 7.68 -3.18 10.82
N PRO A 287 8.75 -3.99 10.72
CA PRO A 287 10.07 -3.62 11.21
C PRO A 287 10.87 -2.68 10.29
N GLY A 288 10.31 -2.23 9.16
CA GLY A 288 11.01 -1.39 8.19
C GLY A 288 10.26 -1.24 6.88
N LEU A 289 10.97 -0.77 5.85
CA LEU A 289 10.43 -0.53 4.51
C LEU A 289 11.20 -1.30 3.44
N TYR A 290 10.52 -1.62 2.35
CA TYR A 290 11.13 -2.02 1.10
C TYR A 290 11.65 -0.81 0.30
N GLU A 291 12.51 -1.04 -0.68
CA GLU A 291 13.08 0.01 -1.54
C GLU A 291 12.01 0.76 -2.37
N ASP A 292 10.87 0.12 -2.61
CA ASP A 292 9.70 0.71 -3.27
C ASP A 292 8.79 1.54 -2.33
N GLY A 293 9.20 1.68 -1.05
CA GLY A 293 8.50 2.43 -0.01
C GLY A 293 7.37 1.67 0.68
N GLU A 294 7.10 0.41 0.29
CA GLU A 294 6.11 -0.41 0.97
C GLU A 294 6.64 -0.92 2.32
N ASP A 295 5.73 -1.11 3.27
CA ASP A 295 6.07 -1.64 4.58
C ASP A 295 6.54 -3.10 4.48
N ILE A 296 7.56 -3.47 5.27
CA ILE A 296 7.87 -4.86 5.53
C ILE A 296 6.77 -5.43 6.41
N GLU A 297 6.06 -6.44 5.96
CA GLU A 297 5.04 -7.13 6.74
C GLU A 297 5.47 -8.55 7.10
N LEU A 298 5.73 -8.81 8.37
CA LEU A 298 6.17 -10.11 8.85
C LEU A 298 5.14 -10.72 9.81
N ARG A 299 4.58 -11.87 9.43
CA ARG A 299 3.76 -12.69 10.32
C ARG A 299 4.67 -13.54 11.19
N LEU A 300 4.63 -13.32 12.50
CA LEU A 300 5.44 -14.08 13.45
C LEU A 300 4.65 -15.19 14.15
N LEU A 301 3.36 -14.99 14.44
CA LEU A 301 2.55 -15.95 15.18
C LEU A 301 2.57 -17.36 14.54
N GLY A 302 3.20 -18.30 15.21
CA GLY A 302 3.35 -19.68 14.75
C GLY A 302 4.27 -19.84 13.53
N VAL A 303 5.14 -18.88 13.28
CA VAL A 303 6.11 -18.87 12.19
C VAL A 303 7.52 -18.94 12.78
N HIS A 304 8.34 -19.87 12.31
CA HIS A 304 9.76 -19.91 12.66
C HIS A 304 10.57 -19.22 11.59
N GLY A 305 11.52 -18.39 12.03
CA GLY A 305 12.35 -17.58 11.16
C GLY A 305 13.84 -17.83 11.33
N VAL A 306 14.59 -17.45 10.29
CA VAL A 306 16.05 -17.35 10.34
C VAL A 306 16.49 -16.07 9.65
N MET A 307 17.48 -15.41 10.23
CA MET A 307 18.21 -14.32 9.61
C MET A 307 19.68 -14.65 9.52
N VAL A 308 20.21 -14.56 8.30
CA VAL A 308 21.63 -14.75 8.02
C VAL A 308 22.26 -13.45 7.58
N GLY A 309 23.47 -13.16 8.05
CA GLY A 309 24.22 -12.01 7.58
C GLY A 309 25.58 -11.87 8.25
N ALA A 310 26.54 -11.34 7.54
CA ALA A 310 27.87 -11.02 8.06
C ALA A 310 27.82 -9.93 9.14
N THR A 311 28.93 -9.72 9.82
CA THR A 311 29.07 -8.59 10.75
C THR A 311 28.86 -7.27 9.98
N GLY A 312 28.08 -6.35 10.55
CA GLY A 312 27.73 -5.08 9.88
C GLY A 312 26.59 -5.19 8.85
N SER A 313 25.99 -6.36 8.64
CA SER A 313 24.88 -6.55 7.70
C SER A 313 23.54 -5.94 8.15
N GLY A 314 23.43 -5.49 9.40
CA GLY A 314 22.20 -4.93 9.98
C GLY A 314 21.39 -5.92 10.83
N LYS A 315 21.95 -7.10 11.20
CA LYS A 315 21.25 -8.09 12.06
C LYS A 315 20.72 -7.47 13.36
N SER A 316 21.59 -6.76 14.09
CA SER A 316 21.21 -6.17 15.38
C SER A 316 20.12 -5.10 15.24
N VAL A 317 20.19 -4.27 14.20
CA VAL A 317 19.15 -3.28 13.91
C VAL A 317 17.81 -3.95 13.56
N PHE A 318 17.85 -5.02 12.74
CA PHE A 318 16.65 -5.78 12.43
C PHE A 318 16.07 -6.46 13.66
N SER A 319 16.89 -7.12 14.49
CA SER A 319 16.42 -7.76 15.72
C SER A 319 15.85 -6.74 16.71
N ASN A 320 16.45 -5.56 16.85
CA ASN A 320 15.89 -4.48 17.66
C ASN A 320 14.51 -4.04 17.18
N ASN A 321 14.28 -3.95 15.86
CA ASN A 321 12.96 -3.66 15.33
C ASN A 321 11.95 -4.78 15.58
N VAL A 322 12.35 -6.05 15.47
CA VAL A 322 11.48 -7.18 15.84
C VAL A 322 11.15 -7.13 17.34
N ILE A 323 12.13 -6.84 18.19
CA ILE A 323 11.92 -6.67 19.65
C ILE A 323 10.94 -5.53 19.91
N ALA A 324 11.11 -4.38 19.25
CA ALA A 324 10.23 -3.23 19.40
C ALA A 324 8.78 -3.56 19.04
N GLU A 325 8.58 -4.20 17.90
CA GLU A 325 7.27 -4.54 17.37
C GLU A 325 6.57 -5.63 18.22
N VAL A 326 7.30 -6.68 18.64
CA VAL A 326 6.74 -7.75 19.48
C VAL A 326 6.38 -7.23 20.87
N THR A 327 7.27 -6.45 21.50
CA THR A 327 7.01 -5.87 22.83
C THR A 327 5.95 -4.78 22.80
N HIS A 328 5.62 -4.24 21.63
CA HIS A 328 4.50 -3.34 21.43
C HIS A 328 3.14 -4.05 21.34
N CYS A 329 3.12 -5.38 21.17
CA CYS A 329 1.89 -6.17 21.15
C CYS A 329 1.38 -6.46 22.57
N CYS A 330 0.06 -6.28 22.79
CA CYS A 330 -0.56 -6.55 24.09
C CYS A 330 -0.77 -8.05 24.38
N ASP A 331 -0.52 -8.91 23.41
CA ASP A 331 -0.77 -10.37 23.45
C ASP A 331 0.46 -11.21 23.07
N ALA A 332 1.65 -10.64 23.18
CA ALA A 332 2.92 -11.32 22.93
C ALA A 332 3.94 -11.08 24.04
N LEU A 333 4.77 -12.08 24.30
CA LEU A 333 5.94 -12.01 25.17
C LEU A 333 7.20 -12.32 24.37
N LEU A 334 8.28 -11.67 24.75
CA LEU A 334 9.57 -11.88 24.13
C LEU A 334 10.55 -12.59 25.08
N TRP A 335 11.10 -13.70 24.61
CA TRP A 335 12.21 -14.40 25.23
C TRP A 335 13.45 -14.24 24.36
N ILE A 336 14.60 -14.00 24.97
CA ILE A 336 15.88 -13.84 24.26
C ILE A 336 16.90 -14.79 24.83
N CYS A 337 17.57 -15.55 23.97
CA CYS A 337 18.75 -16.31 24.32
C CYS A 337 19.90 -16.00 23.36
N ALA A 338 21.09 -15.84 23.92
CA ALA A 338 22.30 -15.57 23.18
C ALA A 338 23.50 -16.20 23.86
N SER A 339 24.45 -16.72 23.09
CA SER A 339 25.70 -17.24 23.65
C SER A 339 26.70 -16.13 23.94
N ASP A 340 27.07 -15.32 22.97
CA ASP A 340 28.21 -14.40 23.08
C ASP A 340 27.88 -12.91 23.05
N LYS A 341 26.76 -12.49 22.47
CA LYS A 341 26.42 -11.07 22.25
C LYS A 341 25.18 -10.63 23.01
N LEU A 342 24.96 -11.24 24.17
CA LEU A 342 23.76 -10.99 24.95
C LEU A 342 23.66 -9.50 25.38
N LEU A 343 24.70 -9.01 26.05
CA LEU A 343 24.66 -7.68 26.68
C LEU A 343 24.37 -6.53 25.72
N PRO A 344 25.06 -6.41 24.57
CA PRO A 344 24.74 -5.32 23.62
C PRO A 344 23.30 -5.38 23.11
N LEU A 345 22.71 -6.57 22.97
CA LEU A 345 21.34 -6.74 22.51
C LEU A 345 20.31 -6.36 23.57
N ILE A 346 20.50 -6.79 24.84
CA ILE A 346 19.44 -6.68 25.85
C ILE A 346 19.55 -5.44 26.75
N TYR A 347 20.78 -4.93 27.00
CA TYR A 347 20.98 -3.83 27.93
C TYR A 347 20.16 -2.57 27.58
N PRO A 348 20.09 -2.11 26.34
CA PRO A 348 19.28 -0.95 25.98
C PRO A 348 17.78 -1.15 26.29
N TRP A 349 17.26 -2.39 26.13
CA TRP A 349 15.87 -2.72 26.41
C TRP A 349 15.55 -2.81 27.91
N LEU A 350 16.54 -3.19 28.72
CA LEU A 350 16.41 -3.32 30.18
C LEU A 350 16.78 -2.03 30.93
N HIS A 351 17.45 -1.09 30.24
CA HIS A 351 17.90 0.15 30.85
C HIS A 351 16.79 0.94 31.60
N PRO A 352 15.54 1.11 31.08
CA PRO A 352 14.49 1.79 31.82
C PRO A 352 14.16 1.12 33.16
N TRP A 353 14.22 -0.20 33.21
CA TRP A 353 13.99 -0.97 34.44
C TRP A 353 15.10 -0.76 35.47
N PHE A 354 16.36 -0.81 35.06
CA PHE A 354 17.51 -0.56 35.94
C PHE A 354 17.60 0.90 36.39
N ALA A 355 17.18 1.83 35.54
CA ALA A 355 17.07 3.25 35.86
C ALA A 355 15.85 3.62 36.74
N GLY A 356 15.00 2.63 37.06
CA GLY A 356 13.77 2.84 37.84
C GLY A 356 12.66 3.62 37.12
N THR A 357 12.78 3.79 35.80
CA THR A 357 11.75 4.42 34.97
C THR A 357 10.52 3.52 34.80
N THR A 358 10.74 2.21 34.82
CA THR A 358 9.67 1.20 34.76
C THR A 358 9.76 0.26 35.96
N ASP A 359 8.62 -0.29 36.36
CA ASP A 359 8.48 -1.21 37.50
C ASP A 359 8.90 -2.65 37.19
N ARG A 360 9.04 -2.98 35.90
CA ARG A 360 9.38 -4.30 35.38
C ARG A 360 10.14 -4.21 34.06
N PRO A 361 10.85 -5.28 33.69
CA PRO A 361 11.48 -5.33 32.37
C PRO A 361 10.45 -5.49 31.25
N VAL A 362 10.75 -4.94 30.08
CA VAL A 362 9.95 -5.11 28.86
C VAL A 362 10.14 -6.49 28.23
N LEU A 363 11.28 -7.14 28.47
CA LEU A 363 11.57 -8.52 28.08
C LEU A 363 11.06 -9.47 29.19
N ASP A 364 10.46 -10.59 28.82
CA ASP A 364 9.94 -11.52 29.82
C ASP A 364 11.01 -12.47 30.36
N TRP A 365 11.88 -13.03 29.51
CA TRP A 365 12.98 -13.90 29.92
C TRP A 365 14.21 -13.72 29.03
N VAL A 366 15.35 -13.57 29.66
CA VAL A 366 16.66 -13.50 29.01
C VAL A 366 17.56 -14.60 29.56
N ALA A 367 18.26 -15.31 28.68
CA ALA A 367 19.25 -16.31 29.06
C ALA A 367 20.51 -16.18 28.19
N GLY A 368 21.66 -16.28 28.81
CA GLY A 368 22.94 -16.20 28.12
C GLY A 368 24.10 -16.32 29.08
N GLU A 369 25.29 -15.93 28.64
CA GLU A 369 26.57 -15.99 29.37
C GLU A 369 27.01 -17.43 29.70
N ASP A 370 26.07 -18.34 29.95
CA ASP A 370 26.27 -19.77 30.23
C ASP A 370 25.36 -20.58 29.27
N PRO A 371 25.93 -21.42 28.39
CA PRO A 371 25.18 -22.29 27.51
C PRO A 371 24.13 -23.16 28.20
N THR A 372 24.40 -23.59 29.46
CA THR A 372 23.44 -24.37 30.23
C THR A 372 22.15 -23.59 30.50
N ARG A 373 22.25 -22.28 30.74
CA ARG A 373 21.08 -21.41 30.96
C ARG A 373 20.26 -21.20 29.69
N VAL A 374 20.93 -21.09 28.56
CA VAL A 374 20.26 -21.06 27.25
C VAL A 374 19.50 -22.35 27.01
N LEU A 375 20.12 -23.53 27.28
CA LEU A 375 19.44 -24.82 27.19
C LEU A 375 18.27 -24.93 28.18
N GLN A 376 18.39 -24.38 29.40
CA GLN A 376 17.27 -24.33 30.36
C GLN A 376 16.08 -23.53 29.81
N GLN A 377 16.34 -22.38 29.19
CA GLN A 377 15.27 -21.58 28.59
C GLN A 377 14.63 -22.31 27.40
N LEU A 378 15.42 -22.93 26.50
CA LEU A 378 14.88 -23.72 25.38
C LEU A 378 14.11 -24.96 25.88
N ALA A 379 14.57 -25.63 26.94
CA ALA A 379 13.84 -26.76 27.57
C ALA A 379 12.50 -26.28 28.17
N ALA A 380 12.48 -25.12 28.82
CA ALA A 380 11.25 -24.51 29.32
C ALA A 380 10.30 -24.13 28.19
N LEU A 381 10.82 -23.60 27.06
CA LEU A 381 10.02 -23.30 25.87
C LEU A 381 9.43 -24.59 25.28
N TYR A 382 10.19 -25.67 25.19
CA TYR A 382 9.71 -26.98 24.77
C TYR A 382 8.61 -27.52 25.71
N GLN A 383 8.80 -27.41 27.04
CA GLN A 383 7.78 -27.77 28.03
C GLN A 383 6.50 -27.00 27.83
N LEU A 384 6.56 -25.66 27.68
CA LEU A 384 5.42 -24.78 27.43
C LEU A 384 4.65 -25.19 26.17
N VAL A 385 5.36 -25.47 25.07
CA VAL A 385 4.74 -25.99 23.84
C VAL A 385 3.95 -27.26 24.09
N LYS A 386 4.52 -28.22 24.87
CA LYS A 386 3.84 -29.47 25.18
C LYS A 386 2.62 -29.26 26.07
N LEU A 387 2.72 -28.40 27.07
CA LEU A 387 1.61 -28.08 27.97
C LEU A 387 0.45 -27.42 27.22
N ARG A 388 0.74 -26.43 26.37
CA ARG A 388 -0.29 -25.76 25.54
C ARG A 388 -0.94 -26.74 24.56
N ASN A 389 -0.16 -27.54 23.84
CA ASN A 389 -0.72 -28.51 22.89
C ASN A 389 -1.59 -29.57 23.61
N LYS A 390 -1.23 -29.97 24.82
CA LYS A 390 -2.05 -30.89 25.65
C LYS A 390 -3.38 -30.22 26.03
N LYS A 391 -3.35 -28.94 26.41
CA LYS A 391 -4.56 -28.18 26.81
C LYS A 391 -5.49 -27.91 25.64
N LEU A 392 -4.95 -27.58 24.47
CA LEU A 392 -5.71 -27.26 23.27
C LEU A 392 -6.40 -28.47 22.65
N GLY A 393 -5.82 -29.66 22.78
CA GLY A 393 -6.29 -30.86 22.09
C GLY A 393 -5.99 -30.84 20.58
N PRO A 394 -6.45 -31.88 19.85
CA PRO A 394 -5.99 -32.11 18.47
C PRO A 394 -6.62 -31.20 17.40
N LEU A 395 -7.71 -30.50 17.70
CA LEU A 395 -8.48 -29.74 16.71
C LEU A 395 -8.37 -28.22 16.85
N SER A 396 -7.70 -27.73 17.91
CA SER A 396 -7.63 -26.31 18.22
C SER A 396 -6.26 -25.74 17.92
N LYS A 397 -6.22 -24.47 17.47
CA LYS A 397 -5.01 -23.67 17.39
C LYS A 397 -4.99 -22.68 18.55
N PHE A 398 -3.81 -22.36 19.03
CA PHE A 398 -3.63 -21.34 20.04
C PHE A 398 -3.96 -19.95 19.46
N GLU A 399 -4.81 -19.24 20.18
CA GLU A 399 -5.12 -17.84 19.90
C GLU A 399 -4.60 -16.97 21.05
N PRO A 400 -3.63 -16.08 20.77
CA PRO A 400 -3.04 -15.22 21.79
C PRO A 400 -4.05 -14.23 22.34
N THR A 401 -3.95 -13.97 23.64
CA THR A 401 -4.71 -12.96 24.35
C THR A 401 -3.79 -12.24 25.36
N PRO A 402 -4.16 -11.06 25.88
CA PRO A 402 -3.38 -10.40 26.92
C PRO A 402 -3.20 -11.25 28.21
N THR A 403 -4.06 -12.23 28.45
CA THR A 403 -4.01 -13.13 29.61
C THR A 403 -3.32 -14.47 29.32
N ASP A 404 -3.18 -14.86 28.07
CA ASP A 404 -2.40 -16.03 27.61
C ASP A 404 -1.69 -15.64 26.30
N PRO A 405 -0.58 -14.90 26.38
CA PRO A 405 0.11 -14.33 25.22
C PRO A 405 0.89 -15.36 24.43
N ALA A 406 1.11 -15.09 23.13
CA ALA A 406 2.08 -15.80 22.31
C ALA A 406 3.50 -15.57 22.85
N ILE A 407 4.42 -16.43 22.48
CA ILE A 407 5.84 -16.28 22.81
C ILE A 407 6.66 -16.24 21.53
N GLU A 408 7.35 -15.14 21.32
CA GLU A 408 8.42 -15.03 20.35
C GLU A 408 9.75 -15.26 21.08
N CYS A 409 10.58 -16.17 20.58
CA CYS A 409 11.89 -16.45 21.14
C CYS A 409 12.96 -16.10 20.10
N ILE A 410 13.84 -15.15 20.44
CA ILE A 410 15.00 -14.80 19.61
C ILE A 410 16.20 -15.61 20.13
N LEU A 411 16.84 -16.35 19.24
CA LEU A 411 18.09 -17.04 19.48
C LEU A 411 19.20 -16.34 18.69
N GLU A 412 19.97 -15.52 19.37
CA GLU A 412 21.11 -14.79 18.78
C GLU A 412 22.34 -15.68 18.78
N GLU A 413 23.09 -15.67 17.69
CA GLU A 413 24.29 -16.48 17.41
C GLU A 413 24.08 -17.98 17.72
N ALA A 414 23.04 -18.52 17.10
CA ALA A 414 22.61 -19.90 17.34
C ALA A 414 23.65 -20.97 16.99
N SER A 415 24.65 -20.65 16.16
CA SER A 415 25.60 -21.61 15.60
C SER A 415 26.33 -22.41 16.65
N ASP A 416 26.82 -21.79 17.72
CA ASP A 416 27.67 -22.49 18.72
C ASP A 416 26.90 -23.49 19.56
N LEU A 417 25.61 -23.24 19.79
CA LEU A 417 24.74 -24.16 20.54
C LEU A 417 24.13 -25.26 19.67
N LEU A 418 24.06 -25.02 18.37
CA LEU A 418 23.35 -25.91 17.44
C LEU A 418 24.29 -26.80 16.64
N LEU A 419 25.59 -26.57 16.68
CA LEU A 419 26.58 -27.49 16.11
C LEU A 419 26.49 -28.85 16.78
N ASP A 420 26.52 -29.91 15.98
CA ASP A 420 26.39 -31.32 16.43
C ASP A 420 27.43 -31.75 17.44
N ASN A 421 28.52 -31.02 17.56
CA ASN A 421 29.61 -31.31 18.48
C ASN A 421 29.38 -30.77 19.90
N SER A 422 28.25 -30.13 20.17
CA SER A 422 27.94 -29.70 21.55
C SER A 422 27.72 -30.92 22.43
N THR A 423 28.63 -31.12 23.37
CA THR A 423 28.52 -32.15 24.42
C THR A 423 27.57 -31.73 25.54
N ILE A 424 27.11 -30.46 25.50
CA ILE A 424 26.24 -29.91 26.54
C ILE A 424 24.81 -30.37 26.27
N THR A 425 24.27 -31.12 27.23
CA THR A 425 22.88 -31.58 27.21
C THR A 425 22.13 -31.11 28.44
N ILE A 426 20.82 -31.11 28.36
CA ILE A 426 19.94 -30.84 29.48
C ILE A 426 18.87 -31.90 29.57
N ARG A 427 18.53 -32.28 30.82
CA ARG A 427 17.39 -33.13 31.07
C ARG A 427 16.09 -32.36 30.99
N THR A 428 15.25 -32.69 30.03
CA THR A 428 13.94 -32.08 29.82
C THR A 428 12.91 -32.58 30.85
N PHE A 429 11.78 -31.90 30.95
CA PHE A 429 10.69 -32.25 31.87
C PHE A 429 10.13 -33.66 31.65
N ASP A 430 10.24 -34.22 30.45
CA ASP A 430 9.82 -35.57 30.08
C ASP A 430 10.97 -36.61 30.26
N GLY A 431 12.04 -36.20 30.92
CA GLY A 431 13.14 -37.05 31.32
C GLY A 431 14.18 -37.37 30.24
N LYS A 432 14.11 -36.76 29.10
CA LYS A 432 15.06 -36.97 27.99
C LYS A 432 16.26 -36.04 28.14
N GLU A 433 17.43 -36.56 27.80
CA GLU A 433 18.63 -35.75 27.61
C GLU A 433 18.63 -35.20 26.18
N MET A 434 18.68 -33.87 26.05
CA MET A 434 18.66 -33.20 24.76
C MET A 434 19.70 -32.09 24.70
N ASN A 435 20.37 -31.96 23.55
CA ASN A 435 21.24 -30.82 23.23
C ASN A 435 20.45 -29.71 22.55
N GLY A 436 21.10 -28.57 22.24
CA GLY A 436 20.48 -27.40 21.64
C GLY A 436 19.83 -27.69 20.28
N SER A 437 20.50 -28.42 19.39
CA SER A 437 19.98 -28.81 18.08
C SER A 437 18.71 -29.65 18.19
N GLN A 438 18.70 -30.62 19.10
CA GLN A 438 17.53 -31.47 19.35
C GLN A 438 16.34 -30.67 19.92
N LEU A 439 16.61 -29.73 20.84
CA LEU A 439 15.58 -28.87 21.42
C LEU A 439 14.96 -27.95 20.35
N VAL A 440 15.78 -27.24 19.54
CA VAL A 440 15.30 -26.39 18.47
C VAL A 440 14.48 -27.18 17.45
N ASN A 441 14.94 -28.37 17.06
CA ASN A 441 14.18 -29.24 16.17
C ASN A 441 12.84 -29.69 16.77
N ALA A 442 12.81 -30.05 18.07
CA ALA A 442 11.59 -30.45 18.77
C ALA A 442 10.59 -29.26 18.89
N ILE A 443 11.09 -28.06 19.19
CA ILE A 443 10.30 -26.86 19.28
C ILE A 443 9.72 -26.53 17.90
N THR A 444 10.53 -26.40 16.86
CA THR A 444 10.07 -25.98 15.51
C THR A 444 9.04 -26.95 14.91
N ARG A 445 9.05 -28.21 15.30
CA ARG A 445 8.06 -29.21 14.88
C ARG A 445 6.71 -29.09 15.57
N ALA A 446 6.66 -28.60 16.80
CA ALA A 446 5.46 -28.67 17.64
C ALA A 446 4.90 -27.31 18.05
N ALA A 447 5.63 -26.23 17.84
CA ALA A 447 5.33 -24.94 18.44
C ALA A 447 4.29 -24.11 17.66
N ARG A 448 4.12 -24.38 16.36
CA ARG A 448 3.20 -23.62 15.50
C ARG A 448 1.77 -23.60 16.03
N SER A 449 1.27 -24.71 16.54
CA SER A 449 -0.07 -24.81 17.13
C SER A 449 -0.17 -24.24 18.56
N ALA A 450 0.97 -24.01 19.22
CA ALA A 450 1.04 -23.56 20.61
C ALA A 450 1.27 -22.05 20.76
N GLY A 451 1.25 -21.28 19.67
CA GLY A 451 1.51 -19.86 19.69
C GLY A 451 2.93 -19.49 20.13
N VAL A 452 3.90 -20.34 19.75
CA VAL A 452 5.32 -20.11 20.02
C VAL A 452 6.07 -20.04 18.70
N SER A 453 6.90 -19.02 18.55
CA SER A 453 7.74 -18.79 17.40
C SER A 453 9.20 -18.73 17.81
N LEU A 454 10.08 -19.03 16.88
CA LEU A 454 11.53 -19.00 17.09
C LEU A 454 12.16 -18.24 15.91
N LEU A 455 12.86 -17.15 16.21
CA LEU A 455 13.67 -16.40 15.25
C LEU A 455 15.15 -16.61 15.58
N MET A 456 15.87 -17.27 14.68
CA MET A 456 17.29 -17.54 14.83
C MET A 456 18.11 -16.54 14.03
N LEU A 457 19.12 -15.96 14.67
CA LEU A 457 20.07 -15.05 14.05
C LEU A 457 21.42 -15.75 13.96
N THR A 458 22.05 -15.71 12.80
CA THR A 458 23.34 -16.40 12.58
C THR A 458 24.18 -15.67 11.53
N GLN A 459 25.50 -15.90 11.56
CA GLN A 459 26.43 -15.40 10.56
C GLN A 459 26.62 -16.36 9.39
N TYR A 460 26.26 -17.63 9.57
CA TYR A 460 26.50 -18.70 8.61
C TYR A 460 25.21 -19.18 7.95
N GLY A 461 25.33 -19.80 6.79
CA GLY A 461 24.20 -20.39 6.09
C GLY A 461 23.42 -21.37 6.98
N LEU A 462 22.10 -21.42 6.78
CA LEU A 462 21.18 -22.17 7.64
C LEU A 462 21.58 -23.63 7.87
N MET A 463 22.16 -24.28 6.86
CA MET A 463 22.59 -25.68 6.97
C MET A 463 23.77 -25.84 7.91
N ASP A 464 24.74 -24.94 7.84
CA ASP A 464 25.94 -24.97 8.65
C ASP A 464 25.64 -24.60 10.11
N ALA A 465 24.64 -23.70 10.28
CA ALA A 465 24.20 -23.26 11.61
C ALA A 465 23.40 -24.31 12.38
N LEU A 466 22.68 -25.22 11.70
CA LEU A 466 21.79 -26.21 12.34
C LEU A 466 22.34 -27.65 12.39
N GLY A 467 23.53 -27.88 11.86
CA GLY A 467 24.18 -29.20 11.84
C GLY A 467 23.37 -30.28 11.10
N THR A 468 23.54 -31.55 11.46
CA THR A 468 22.86 -32.69 10.80
C THR A 468 21.34 -32.68 10.93
N GLN A 469 20.79 -32.04 11.96
CA GLN A 469 19.34 -31.83 12.13
C GLN A 469 18.78 -30.69 11.26
N GLY A 470 19.65 -29.92 10.60
CA GLY A 470 19.30 -28.74 9.85
C GLY A 470 18.28 -28.98 8.72
N ASN A 471 18.37 -30.12 8.04
CA ASN A 471 17.41 -30.48 6.98
C ASN A 471 15.96 -30.62 7.47
N MET A 472 15.77 -31.10 8.70
CA MET A 472 14.42 -31.23 9.28
C MET A 472 13.92 -29.89 9.80
N ALA A 473 14.76 -29.12 10.48
CA ALA A 473 14.42 -27.80 10.95
C ALA A 473 14.15 -26.81 9.78
N LYS A 474 14.95 -26.89 8.71
CA LYS A 474 14.79 -26.06 7.49
C LYS A 474 13.37 -26.10 6.90
N ARG A 475 12.68 -27.26 6.97
CA ARG A 475 11.31 -27.41 6.46
C ARG A 475 10.28 -26.65 7.30
N ASN A 476 10.57 -26.44 8.58
CA ASN A 476 9.68 -25.75 9.51
C ASN A 476 9.99 -24.25 9.63
N ILE A 477 11.17 -23.82 9.15
CA ILE A 477 11.61 -22.43 9.13
C ILE A 477 11.15 -21.82 7.79
N THR A 478 10.11 -21.03 7.83
CA THR A 478 9.46 -20.50 6.64
C THR A 478 9.71 -19.01 6.44
N LEU A 479 9.94 -18.23 7.49
CA LEU A 479 10.42 -16.86 7.39
C LEU A 479 11.94 -16.86 7.24
N ARG A 480 12.44 -16.25 6.17
CA ARG A 480 13.87 -16.21 5.87
C ARG A 480 14.31 -14.83 5.51
N VAL A 481 15.37 -14.37 6.16
CA VAL A 481 15.95 -13.05 5.96
C VAL A 481 17.43 -13.21 5.69
N ALA A 482 17.94 -12.56 4.66
CA ALA A 482 19.36 -12.48 4.38
C ALA A 482 19.80 -11.02 4.27
N GLY A 483 20.74 -10.63 5.13
CA GLY A 483 21.52 -9.43 4.95
C GLY A 483 22.70 -9.68 4.02
N LYS A 484 23.66 -8.76 3.99
CA LYS A 484 24.94 -8.97 3.31
C LYS A 484 25.65 -10.18 3.95
N THR A 485 26.06 -11.15 3.13
CA THR A 485 26.73 -12.37 3.56
C THR A 485 28.21 -12.39 3.15
N TYR A 486 29.00 -13.27 3.76
CA TYR A 486 30.39 -13.47 3.36
C TYR A 486 30.50 -14.17 2.01
N THR A 487 29.59 -15.09 1.72
CA THR A 487 29.53 -15.83 0.45
C THR A 487 28.10 -15.79 -0.11
N ASP A 488 27.96 -15.85 -1.45
CA ASP A 488 26.64 -15.96 -2.08
C ASP A 488 25.97 -17.32 -1.76
N TYR A 489 26.75 -18.32 -1.37
CA TYR A 489 26.24 -19.62 -0.90
C TYR A 489 25.41 -19.46 0.37
N ASP A 490 25.87 -18.69 1.36
CA ASP A 490 25.12 -18.48 2.61
C ASP A 490 23.73 -17.86 2.33
N GLY A 491 23.68 -16.91 1.39
CA GLY A 491 22.41 -16.31 0.95
C GLY A 491 21.50 -17.32 0.27
N SER A 492 21.99 -18.06 -0.71
CA SER A 492 21.20 -19.03 -1.48
C SER A 492 20.81 -20.27 -0.64
N ALA A 493 21.62 -20.67 0.31
CA ALA A 493 21.29 -21.73 1.26
C ALA A 493 20.13 -21.32 2.21
N THR A 494 19.99 -20.01 2.44
CA THR A 494 18.94 -19.45 3.30
C THR A 494 17.68 -19.13 2.49
N LEU A 495 17.80 -18.37 1.41
CA LEU A 495 16.67 -17.90 0.58
C LEU A 495 16.33 -18.93 -0.50
N VAL A 496 15.19 -19.61 -0.37
CA VAL A 496 14.77 -20.63 -1.33
C VAL A 496 14.19 -20.01 -2.58
N GLY A 497 14.66 -20.45 -3.74
CA GLY A 497 14.19 -19.94 -5.02
C GLY A 497 14.83 -18.60 -5.45
N MET A 498 15.76 -18.07 -4.65
CA MET A 498 16.52 -16.85 -4.96
C MET A 498 17.97 -17.14 -5.36
N ASP A 499 18.23 -18.19 -6.12
CA ASP A 499 19.58 -18.68 -6.44
C ASP A 499 20.42 -17.67 -7.25
N ARG A 500 19.77 -16.70 -7.89
CA ARG A 500 20.43 -15.66 -8.71
C ARG A 500 20.75 -14.37 -7.95
N VAL A 501 20.29 -14.28 -6.71
CA VAL A 501 20.53 -13.08 -5.89
C VAL A 501 21.91 -13.17 -5.25
N ARG A 502 22.71 -12.12 -5.45
CA ARG A 502 24.06 -12.03 -4.87
C ARG A 502 23.99 -11.25 -3.55
N THR A 503 23.86 -11.98 -2.45
CA THR A 503 23.82 -11.38 -1.12
C THR A 503 25.13 -10.69 -0.71
N THR A 504 26.27 -11.12 -1.28
CA THR A 504 27.57 -10.43 -1.11
C THR A 504 27.59 -9.01 -1.70
N LYS A 505 26.68 -8.68 -2.61
CA LYS A 505 26.56 -7.36 -3.26
C LYS A 505 25.50 -6.46 -2.61
N LEU A 506 24.79 -6.95 -1.62
CA LEU A 506 23.87 -6.11 -0.87
C LEU A 506 24.62 -4.95 -0.20
N ARG A 507 23.99 -3.78 -0.17
CA ARG A 507 24.47 -2.65 0.63
C ARG A 507 24.40 -3.01 2.12
N ASP A 508 25.28 -2.41 2.89
CA ASP A 508 25.23 -2.56 4.34
C ASP A 508 23.85 -2.10 4.86
N HIS A 509 23.33 -2.81 5.86
CA HIS A 509 22.01 -2.60 6.44
C HIS A 509 20.80 -2.80 5.48
N THR A 510 21.01 -3.45 4.33
CA THR A 510 19.90 -3.90 3.48
C THR A 510 19.69 -5.40 3.58
N LEU A 511 18.45 -5.81 3.44
CA LEU A 511 17.96 -7.16 3.67
C LEU A 511 17.17 -7.65 2.46
N LEU A 512 17.22 -8.95 2.22
CA LEU A 512 16.26 -9.66 1.38
C LEU A 512 15.37 -10.50 2.27
N ILE A 513 14.08 -10.44 2.06
CA ILE A 513 13.10 -11.08 2.92
C ILE A 513 12.25 -12.03 2.10
N GLN A 514 12.17 -13.28 2.57
CA GLN A 514 11.24 -14.29 2.08
C GLN A 514 10.20 -14.52 3.18
N PRO A 515 9.03 -13.89 3.11
CA PRO A 515 7.95 -14.09 4.07
C PRO A 515 7.40 -15.52 4.01
N SER A 516 6.84 -15.97 5.10
CA SER A 516 6.35 -17.36 5.22
C SER A 516 5.10 -17.65 4.38
N SER A 517 4.35 -16.64 3.99
CA SER A 517 3.04 -16.77 3.32
C SER A 517 3.01 -16.20 1.91
N GLU A 518 4.08 -15.59 1.45
CA GLU A 518 4.14 -14.86 0.19
C GLU A 518 5.30 -15.34 -0.67
N GLU A 519 5.23 -15.03 -1.96
CA GLU A 519 6.35 -15.23 -2.84
C GLU A 519 7.53 -14.34 -2.41
N PRO A 520 8.78 -14.83 -2.57
CA PRO A 520 9.95 -14.06 -2.20
C PRO A 520 10.06 -12.80 -3.05
N ARG A 521 10.21 -11.64 -2.41
CA ARG A 521 10.45 -10.38 -3.10
C ARG A 521 11.94 -10.16 -3.33
N VAL A 522 12.32 -9.86 -4.54
CA VAL A 522 13.72 -9.53 -4.91
C VAL A 522 14.10 -8.08 -4.56
N ILE A 523 13.12 -7.28 -4.13
CA ILE A 523 13.33 -5.88 -3.75
C ILE A 523 13.98 -5.83 -2.37
N PRO A 524 15.13 -5.15 -2.20
CA PRO A 524 15.76 -5.00 -0.90
C PRO A 524 14.86 -4.26 0.09
N ALA A 525 15.03 -4.62 1.34
CA ALA A 525 14.36 -4.01 2.47
C ALA A 525 15.39 -3.38 3.41
N LYS A 526 14.97 -2.43 4.24
CA LYS A 526 15.78 -1.81 5.29
C LYS A 526 14.95 -1.67 6.55
N ALA A 527 15.49 -2.14 7.68
CA ALA A 527 14.86 -1.93 8.98
C ALA A 527 14.93 -0.44 9.38
N TYR A 528 14.02 -0.01 10.24
CA TYR A 528 14.10 1.32 10.84
C TYR A 528 15.38 1.45 11.65
N GLU A 529 15.91 2.66 11.74
CA GLU A 529 17.04 2.95 12.61
C GLU A 529 16.59 2.87 14.07
N LEU A 530 17.07 1.85 14.76
CA LEU A 530 16.80 1.62 16.17
C LEU A 530 18.03 0.93 16.79
N ASP A 531 18.94 1.73 17.33
CA ASP A 531 20.19 1.25 17.90
C ASP A 531 20.63 2.13 19.08
N GLY A 532 21.37 1.52 20.02
CA GLY A 532 21.85 2.21 21.19
C GLY A 532 20.80 2.54 22.25
N VAL A 533 21.28 2.91 23.44
CA VAL A 533 20.40 3.16 24.62
C VAL A 533 19.46 4.33 24.37
N ASP A 534 19.95 5.39 23.73
CA ASP A 534 19.18 6.64 23.55
C ASP A 534 17.93 6.45 22.67
N GLN A 535 18.00 5.57 21.67
CA GLN A 535 16.86 5.29 20.80
C GLN A 535 15.97 4.18 21.34
N ILE A 536 16.56 3.13 21.92
CA ILE A 536 15.83 1.94 22.36
C ILE A 536 15.14 2.15 23.71
N SER A 537 15.79 2.82 24.67
CA SER A 537 15.27 2.99 26.03
C SER A 537 13.88 3.67 26.09
N PRO A 538 13.60 4.73 25.32
CA PRO A 538 12.25 5.33 25.25
C PRO A 538 11.18 4.35 24.70
N VAL A 539 11.54 3.55 23.70
CA VAL A 539 10.65 2.51 23.13
C VAL A 539 10.35 1.42 24.18
N ALA A 540 11.39 0.95 24.87
CA ALA A 540 11.26 -0.04 25.92
C ALA A 540 10.38 0.45 27.07
N ALA A 541 10.58 1.69 27.53
CA ALA A 541 9.77 2.30 28.57
C ALA A 541 8.30 2.39 28.18
N ARG A 542 8.00 2.85 26.97
CA ARG A 542 6.64 2.90 26.42
C ARG A 542 6.00 1.50 26.39
N ASN A 543 6.70 0.55 25.79
CA ASN A 543 6.17 -0.79 25.55
C ASN A 543 5.95 -1.59 26.85
N THR A 544 6.71 -1.32 27.92
CA THR A 544 6.53 -1.98 29.23
C THR A 544 5.10 -1.85 29.76
N ALA A 545 4.40 -0.77 29.44
CA ALA A 545 3.02 -0.56 29.90
C ALA A 545 2.03 -1.58 29.32
N THR A 546 2.29 -2.09 28.12
CA THR A 546 1.39 -2.96 27.37
C THR A 546 1.80 -4.43 27.35
N VAL A 547 3.08 -4.74 27.64
CA VAL A 547 3.58 -6.13 27.65
C VAL A 547 2.80 -6.98 28.64
N PRO A 548 2.18 -8.10 28.21
CA PRO A 548 1.41 -9.00 29.06
C PRO A 548 2.29 -9.78 30.05
N ARG A 549 1.68 -10.71 30.78
CA ARG A 549 2.38 -11.67 31.65
C ARG A 549 1.97 -13.08 31.28
N LEU A 550 2.91 -14.02 31.48
CA LEU A 550 2.59 -15.43 31.34
C LEU A 550 1.51 -15.84 32.37
N PRO A 551 0.51 -16.66 32.02
CA PRO A 551 -0.51 -17.11 32.95
C PRO A 551 0.09 -17.82 34.18
N ALA A 552 -0.48 -17.62 35.35
CA ALA A 552 0.04 -18.16 36.61
C ALA A 552 0.21 -19.69 36.59
N TRP A 553 -0.70 -20.38 35.90
CA TRP A 553 -0.62 -21.84 35.78
C TRP A 553 0.63 -22.28 34.98
N LEU A 554 0.99 -21.54 33.90
CA LEU A 554 2.22 -21.82 33.12
C LEU A 554 3.47 -21.46 33.94
N GLN A 555 3.44 -20.33 34.68
CA GLN A 555 4.55 -19.94 35.53
C GLN A 555 4.86 -21.05 36.59
N ALA A 556 3.79 -21.61 37.17
CA ALA A 556 3.92 -22.72 38.14
C ALA A 556 4.52 -23.97 37.52
N GLU A 557 4.09 -24.35 36.31
CA GLU A 557 4.61 -25.51 35.59
C GLU A 557 6.09 -25.35 35.15
N LEU A 558 6.49 -24.13 34.77
CA LEU A 558 7.87 -23.82 34.42
C LEU A 558 8.78 -23.71 35.64
N GLY A 559 8.22 -23.59 36.84
CA GLY A 559 8.87 -23.74 38.13
C GLY A 559 9.98 -22.73 38.43
N ALA A 560 10.98 -23.18 39.20
CA ALA A 560 12.04 -22.33 39.72
C ALA A 560 12.94 -21.70 38.64
N ALA A 561 13.06 -22.32 37.46
CA ALA A 561 13.84 -21.77 36.37
C ALA A 561 13.22 -20.44 35.84
N TYR A 562 11.90 -20.43 35.67
CA TYR A 562 11.20 -19.24 35.26
C TYR A 562 11.03 -18.21 36.40
N ALA A 563 10.70 -18.67 37.60
CA ALA A 563 10.53 -17.80 38.77
C ALA A 563 11.79 -17.00 39.09
N GLY A 564 12.97 -17.65 38.99
CA GLY A 564 14.25 -17.03 39.25
C GLY A 564 14.95 -16.39 38.06
N ARG A 565 14.26 -16.22 36.92
CA ARG A 565 14.87 -15.74 35.65
C ARG A 565 15.56 -14.39 35.75
N TRP A 566 15.13 -13.56 36.69
CA TRP A 566 15.67 -12.20 36.92
C TRP A 566 16.56 -12.12 38.18
N LEU A 567 17.05 -13.22 38.68
CA LEU A 567 18.05 -13.20 39.77
C LEU A 567 19.41 -12.75 39.21
N PRO A 568 20.13 -11.81 39.88
CA PRO A 568 21.44 -11.32 39.40
C PRO A 568 22.44 -12.45 39.13
N GLU A 569 22.40 -13.51 39.94
CA GLU A 569 23.30 -14.68 39.84
C GLU A 569 23.08 -15.48 38.54
N ARG A 570 21.98 -15.22 37.85
CA ARG A 570 21.68 -15.82 36.54
C ARG A 570 22.22 -15.05 35.37
N LEU A 571 22.54 -13.76 35.57
CA LEU A 571 23.06 -12.83 34.57
C LEU A 571 24.21 -12.02 35.19
N PRO A 572 25.32 -12.66 35.63
CA PRO A 572 26.38 -11.99 36.37
C PRO A 572 27.04 -10.86 35.57
N GLU A 573 27.35 -11.07 34.29
CA GLU A 573 27.95 -10.01 33.46
C GLU A 573 27.02 -8.80 33.30
N LEU A 574 25.71 -9.04 33.17
CA LEU A 574 24.72 -7.94 33.15
C LEU A 574 24.65 -7.24 34.52
N ALA A 575 24.70 -7.98 35.60
CA ALA A 575 24.69 -7.41 36.95
C ALA A 575 25.94 -6.54 37.20
N ASP A 576 27.10 -6.99 36.76
CA ASP A 576 28.34 -6.23 36.82
C ASP A 576 28.28 -4.96 35.97
N LEU A 577 27.73 -5.04 34.75
CA LEU A 577 27.52 -3.89 33.88
C LEU A 577 26.59 -2.85 34.53
N VAL A 578 25.45 -3.29 35.07
CA VAL A 578 24.48 -2.42 35.77
C VAL A 578 25.16 -1.71 36.94
N HIS A 579 25.93 -2.43 37.75
CA HIS A 579 26.67 -1.86 38.84
C HIS A 579 27.74 -0.87 38.37
N ALA A 580 28.50 -1.20 37.33
CA ALA A 580 29.51 -0.32 36.73
C ALA A 580 28.94 0.99 36.20
N GLN A 581 27.68 0.98 35.75
CA GLN A 581 26.95 2.17 35.30
C GLN A 581 26.30 2.96 36.46
N GLY A 582 26.52 2.56 37.71
CA GLY A 582 25.92 3.22 38.88
C GLY A 582 24.41 3.00 39.02
N LEU A 583 23.87 2.03 38.28
CA LEU A 583 22.46 1.64 38.32
C LEU A 583 22.25 0.55 39.38
N ARG A 584 20.99 0.26 39.72
CA ARG A 584 20.64 -0.75 40.70
C ARG A 584 19.86 -1.90 40.05
N TRP A 585 20.23 -3.13 40.41
CA TRP A 585 19.39 -4.28 40.13
C TRP A 585 18.13 -4.18 40.98
N PRO A 586 16.90 -4.08 40.37
CA PRO A 586 15.70 -3.98 41.16
C PRO A 586 15.47 -5.21 42.02
N ALA A 587 15.01 -5.01 43.25
CA ALA A 587 14.66 -6.14 44.12
C ALA A 587 13.54 -6.96 43.47
N PRO A 588 13.57 -8.30 43.55
CA PRO A 588 12.47 -9.12 43.09
C PRO A 588 11.19 -8.65 43.80
N SER A 589 10.17 -8.26 43.03
CA SER A 589 8.90 -7.81 43.60
C SER A 589 8.28 -8.95 44.40
N SER A 590 8.37 -8.86 45.72
CA SER A 590 7.77 -9.80 46.66
C SER A 590 6.27 -9.49 46.80
N GLY A 591 5.47 -10.03 45.90
CA GLY A 591 4.01 -9.94 46.02
C GLY A 591 3.30 -10.52 44.80
N PRO A 592 2.08 -11.03 44.97
CA PRO A 592 1.23 -11.25 43.82
C PRO A 592 1.02 -9.90 43.18
N SER A 593 1.71 -9.69 42.09
CA SER A 593 1.66 -8.46 41.31
C SER A 593 0.22 -8.02 41.12
N GLY A 594 -0.04 -6.77 41.47
CA GLY A 594 -1.35 -6.14 41.31
C GLY A 594 -1.92 -6.45 39.94
N ALA A 595 -3.21 -6.64 39.92
CA ALA A 595 -3.96 -6.92 38.72
C ALA A 595 -3.47 -6.00 37.60
N VAL A 596 -2.98 -6.58 36.51
CA VAL A 596 -2.82 -5.86 35.26
C VAL A 596 -4.19 -5.24 35.02
N THR A 597 -4.28 -3.91 35.03
CA THR A 597 -5.49 -3.26 34.59
C THR A 597 -5.78 -3.87 33.22
N PRO A 598 -6.87 -4.61 33.04
CA PRO A 598 -7.13 -5.21 31.75
C PRO A 598 -7.16 -4.05 30.76
N VAL A 599 -6.36 -4.10 29.74
CA VAL A 599 -6.49 -3.21 28.59
C VAL A 599 -7.95 -3.37 28.19
N SER A 600 -8.73 -2.30 28.32
CA SER A 600 -10.17 -2.35 28.09
C SER A 600 -10.43 -2.96 26.71
N GLU A 601 -11.46 -3.77 26.57
CA GLU A 601 -11.86 -4.33 25.26
C GLU A 601 -12.03 -3.22 24.22
N GLU A 602 -12.35 -2.00 24.62
CA GLU A 602 -12.34 -0.80 23.77
C GLU A 602 -10.99 -0.49 23.14
N LEU A 603 -9.86 -0.67 23.83
CA LEU A 603 -8.53 -0.49 23.26
C LEU A 603 -8.18 -1.61 22.27
N ILE A 604 -8.69 -2.81 22.48
CA ILE A 604 -8.52 -3.93 21.55
C ILE A 604 -9.37 -3.73 20.29
N HIS A 605 -10.57 -3.16 20.43
CA HIS A 605 -11.42 -2.78 19.29
C HIS A 605 -10.77 -1.68 18.45
N HIS A 606 -10.14 -0.68 19.07
CA HIS A 606 -9.40 0.36 18.34
C HIS A 606 -8.14 -0.18 17.61
N ALA A 607 -7.51 -1.24 18.12
CA ALA A 607 -6.38 -1.87 17.43
C ALA A 607 -6.81 -2.72 16.20
N ALA A 608 -8.09 -3.05 16.08
CA ALA A 608 -8.67 -3.73 14.92
C ALA A 608 -9.27 -2.78 13.87
N VAL A 609 -9.27 -1.46 14.15
CA VAL A 609 -9.73 -0.43 13.20
C VAL A 609 -8.55 -0.07 12.28
N ASP A 610 -8.84 -0.05 11.00
CA ASP A 610 -7.98 0.45 9.94
C ASP A 610 -7.37 1.81 10.34
N PRO A 611 -6.06 2.06 10.17
CA PRO A 611 -5.43 3.34 10.49
C PRO A 611 -6.07 4.55 9.81
N ASP A 612 -6.94 4.36 8.82
CA ASP A 612 -7.70 5.42 8.14
C ASP A 612 -9.10 5.69 8.75
N GLY A 613 -9.48 5.07 9.87
CA GLY A 613 -10.68 5.42 10.65
C GLY A 613 -12.02 5.08 9.99
N GLY A 614 -12.05 4.13 9.06
CA GLY A 614 -13.28 3.62 8.45
C GLY A 614 -13.84 2.43 9.22
N ASP A 615 -15.12 2.49 9.62
CA ASP A 615 -15.86 1.32 10.10
C ASP A 615 -15.77 0.20 9.07
N ILE A 616 -15.32 -0.99 9.48
CA ILE A 616 -15.35 -2.17 8.62
C ILE A 616 -16.82 -2.55 8.41
N PRO A 617 -17.37 -2.45 7.18
CA PRO A 617 -18.74 -2.82 6.92
C PRO A 617 -18.95 -4.30 7.23
N SER A 618 -20.03 -4.64 7.89
CA SER A 618 -20.40 -6.03 8.22
C SER A 618 -20.79 -6.88 7.01
N GLN A 619 -20.76 -6.32 5.82
CA GLN A 619 -20.94 -7.02 4.54
C GLN A 619 -19.81 -6.66 3.58
N PRO A 620 -19.37 -7.59 2.71
CA PRO A 620 -18.37 -7.28 1.70
C PRO A 620 -18.89 -6.15 0.79
N PRO A 621 -18.03 -5.17 0.45
CA PRO A 621 -18.44 -4.03 -0.34
C PRO A 621 -18.93 -4.46 -1.72
N THR A 622 -19.98 -3.79 -2.19
CA THR A 622 -20.51 -4.01 -3.52
C THR A 622 -19.53 -3.52 -4.59
N PRO A 623 -19.61 -4.02 -5.84
CA PRO A 623 -18.74 -3.55 -6.93
C PRO A 623 -18.77 -2.02 -7.15
N GLU A 624 -19.88 -1.36 -6.82
CA GLU A 624 -20.02 0.10 -6.88
C GLU A 624 -19.28 0.81 -5.75
N GLU A 625 -19.27 0.21 -4.55
CA GLU A 625 -18.50 0.72 -3.40
C GLU A 625 -17.01 0.54 -3.60
N ILE A 626 -16.55 -0.59 -4.15
CA ILE A 626 -15.14 -0.81 -4.52
C ILE A 626 -14.69 0.25 -5.53
N THR A 627 -15.50 0.56 -6.54
CA THR A 627 -15.18 1.59 -7.53
C THR A 627 -15.10 2.99 -6.90
N ARG A 628 -15.93 3.27 -5.90
CA ARG A 628 -15.94 4.53 -5.17
C ARG A 628 -14.73 4.68 -4.25
N MET A 629 -14.36 3.62 -3.53
CA MET A 629 -13.18 3.59 -2.67
C MET A 629 -11.88 3.74 -3.46
N THR A 630 -11.81 3.15 -4.65
CA THR A 630 -10.66 3.28 -5.56
C THR A 630 -10.51 4.70 -6.07
N ALA A 631 -11.62 5.35 -6.45
CA ALA A 631 -11.61 6.73 -6.91
C ALA A 631 -11.24 7.74 -5.80
N ASP A 632 -11.66 7.49 -4.55
CA ASP A 632 -11.35 8.33 -3.40
C ASP A 632 -9.87 8.21 -2.99
N ALA A 633 -9.30 7.01 -3.09
CA ALA A 633 -7.88 6.75 -2.87
C ALA A 633 -7.00 7.44 -3.94
N GLU A 634 -7.40 7.40 -5.21
CA GLU A 634 -6.71 8.11 -6.29
C GLU A 634 -6.76 9.63 -6.12
N GLN A 635 -7.88 10.18 -5.68
CA GLN A 635 -8.03 11.62 -5.44
C GLN A 635 -7.18 12.12 -4.26
N LYS A 636 -7.07 11.32 -3.19
CA LYS A 636 -6.19 11.63 -2.04
C LYS A 636 -4.72 11.57 -2.43
N MET A 637 -4.37 10.65 -3.33
CA MET A 637 -2.99 10.54 -3.83
C MET A 637 -2.62 11.73 -4.71
N ASP A 638 -3.52 12.20 -5.57
CA ASP A 638 -3.30 13.39 -6.40
C ASP A 638 -3.20 14.68 -5.56
N GLN A 639 -3.98 14.80 -4.49
CA GLN A 639 -3.85 15.90 -3.53
C GLN A 639 -2.53 15.85 -2.74
N ALA A 640 -2.07 14.66 -2.36
CA ALA A 640 -0.77 14.51 -1.71
C ALA A 640 0.38 14.90 -2.63
N ILE A 641 0.31 14.56 -3.92
CA ILE A 641 1.31 14.95 -4.93
C ILE A 641 1.32 16.46 -5.19
N GLU A 642 0.15 17.12 -5.18
CA GLU A 642 0.07 18.58 -5.30
C GLU A 642 0.60 19.34 -4.06
N THR A 643 0.51 18.74 -2.90
CA THR A 643 1.01 19.35 -1.64
C THR A 643 2.53 19.25 -1.50
N PHE A 644 3.16 18.35 -2.27
CA PHE A 644 4.63 18.20 -2.35
C PHE A 644 5.27 18.91 -3.56
N ARG A 645 4.51 19.64 -4.35
CA ARG A 645 4.98 20.58 -5.37
C ARG A 645 5.01 22.00 -4.80
#